data_49302c4f65bded7744ce8b9049d66a04
#
_entry.id   49302c4f65bded7744ce8b9049d66a04
#
_cell.length_a   1.000
_cell.length_b   1.000
_cell.length_c   1.000
_cell.angle_alpha   90.00
_cell.angle_beta   90.00
_cell.angle_gamma   90.00
#
_symmetry.space_group_name_H-M   'P 1'
#
loop_
_entity.id
_entity.type
_entity.pdbx_description
1 polymer ?
#
loop_
_entity_poly.entity_id
_entity_poly.type
_entity_poly.pdbx_seq_one_letter_code
_entity_poly.pdbx_strand_id
1 'polypeptide(L)'
;MNKKIYRSTLSILIAAALAGCGSSGPSADEKQASASYACNPSVAEKSHQLRIYQVMVESFVDGDPNIGHGTGYGTSHHQGDLQGIIDSLDYIQSLGVNAIWLTPVFASVPITGQDHWADRLDATGYYATDYFSIDPKFGTLETAKALVEQAHARGLYVFFDGVFGHHKDNVVPSPTGKLPAGSSNPVSYPESLPFYQEVAAYWIKTLKIDGWRLDQAYQVPLEAWQDIRQTVDDASQSVTYVNHLGETVHPLGYMVAEIWNNENVINQTGYGPQGTPGLCSAFDFPVRYRLVETFAVNENSNGGKGGSWLAEGMDLHRLYPDHAQPNLMLGNHDLVRFGDLLQRGNIAEPTDDQYWQRHKAALSFLAAYTGPITLYYGDEIGDQVEHFADKVSGDICAIQGLCDDHVARSSGKIDGVSATLNARQRDLKAYVTELMTMRSAHPALYQGERLNIVANDKVYVDRKQQDQDAVVYLVSTTDASQQLALEAETLGSAGDLMDLQSGERFPLSSGHYTVPLNGFEARFLRIVSPVQPAVDLTAKALTVTGTGIMAKCDNPTVNEQGPVSKSLYVVGDFTDSGWKHKDNRQFAYKGQNLYQVVTNEQAGSFRLQYASKDWSPQYTAEGLELRPGQKTPLTAGSYGKDTAAMLPEAGRYVWSLTFQDNGLPDAVMVSKCE
;
A
#
# COMPACT_ATOMS: atom_id res chain seq x y z
N MET A 1 55.19 -39.34 36.57
CA MET A 1 54.98 -40.79 36.59
C MET A 1 54.03 -41.15 35.45
N ASN A 2 54.57 -41.74 34.45
CA ASN A 2 54.16 -42.97 33.77
C ASN A 2 52.77 -43.02 33.17
N LYS A 3 52.51 -43.31 31.95
CA LYS A 3 53.11 -43.91 30.71
C LYS A 3 51.89 -44.14 29.79
N LYS A 4 51.96 -43.76 28.54
CA LYS A 4 52.07 -44.59 27.31
C LYS A 4 50.99 -45.70 27.18
N ILE A 5 50.33 -45.94 26.03
CA ILE A 5 50.83 -46.40 24.73
C ILE A 5 49.68 -46.52 23.69
N TYR A 6 49.90 -46.07 22.48
CA TYR A 6 49.62 -46.59 21.13
C TYR A 6 48.59 -47.73 20.90
N ARG A 7 47.73 -47.61 19.88
CA ARG A 7 47.95 -48.27 18.58
C ARG A 7 46.85 -47.99 17.57
N SER A 8 47.32 -47.67 16.39
CA SER A 8 46.70 -47.66 15.10
C SER A 8 46.21 -49.03 14.63
N THR A 9 45.18 -49.10 13.82
CA THR A 9 45.07 -50.02 12.69
C THR A 9 44.21 -49.46 11.56
N LEU A 10 44.78 -49.55 10.39
CA LEU A 10 44.36 -49.34 9.02
C LEU A 10 43.52 -50.53 8.52
N SER A 11 42.48 -50.32 7.68
CA SER A 11 42.20 -51.17 6.49
C SER A 11 40.78 -50.93 5.95
N ILE A 12 40.75 -50.61 4.77
CA ILE A 12 40.47 -51.19 3.44
C ILE A 12 39.11 -50.77 2.87
N LEU A 13 39.22 -50.23 1.66
CA LEU A 13 38.20 -49.95 0.66
C LEU A 13 37.33 -51.18 0.32
N ILE A 14 36.02 -50.95 0.12
CA ILE A 14 35.22 -51.64 -0.89
C ILE A 14 34.36 -50.59 -1.62
N ALA A 15 34.56 -50.45 -2.91
CA ALA A 15 33.73 -49.71 -3.85
C ALA A 15 32.50 -50.54 -4.22
N ALA A 16 31.33 -49.95 -4.09
CA ALA A 16 30.11 -50.44 -4.74
C ALA A 16 29.46 -49.28 -5.47
N ALA A 17 29.52 -49.30 -6.79
CA ALA A 17 28.77 -48.39 -7.66
C ALA A 17 27.29 -48.78 -7.62
N LEU A 18 26.44 -47.87 -7.22
CA LEU A 18 24.99 -47.90 -7.47
C LEU A 18 24.62 -46.58 -8.15
N ALA A 19 24.25 -46.71 -9.40
CA ALA A 19 23.59 -45.63 -10.14
C ALA A 19 22.24 -45.30 -9.51
N GLY A 20 22.11 -44.11 -8.94
CA GLY A 20 20.86 -43.53 -8.46
C GLY A 20 20.62 -42.23 -9.19
N CYS A 21 19.47 -42.13 -9.85
CA CYS A 21 18.96 -40.91 -10.47
C CYS A 21 18.92 -39.78 -9.42
N GLY A 22 19.81 -38.84 -9.60
CA GLY A 22 19.81 -37.62 -8.79
C GLY A 22 18.75 -36.65 -9.29
N SER A 23 17.75 -36.37 -8.46
CA SER A 23 16.99 -35.13 -8.58
C SER A 23 17.95 -33.97 -8.33
N SER A 24 18.21 -33.17 -9.36
CA SER A 24 18.96 -31.94 -9.25
C SER A 24 18.19 -30.97 -8.35
N GLY A 25 18.54 -30.89 -7.08
CA GLY A 25 18.18 -29.76 -6.26
C GLY A 25 18.86 -28.49 -6.78
N PRO A 26 18.34 -27.31 -6.54
CA PRO A 26 18.93 -26.06 -7.02
C PRO A 26 20.41 -25.97 -6.62
N SER A 27 21.22 -25.44 -7.54
CA SER A 27 22.66 -25.27 -7.31
C SER A 27 22.93 -24.36 -6.12
N ALA A 28 24.11 -24.46 -5.49
CA ALA A 28 24.50 -23.56 -4.40
C ALA A 28 24.48 -22.08 -4.85
N ASP A 29 24.74 -21.82 -6.12
CA ASP A 29 24.68 -20.49 -6.72
C ASP A 29 23.24 -19.96 -6.85
N GLU A 30 22.24 -20.82 -7.18
CA GLU A 30 20.82 -20.41 -7.18
C GLU A 30 20.29 -20.13 -5.77
N LYS A 31 20.71 -20.89 -4.75
CA LYS A 31 20.36 -20.61 -3.34
C LYS A 31 21.03 -19.34 -2.82
N GLN A 32 22.24 -19.04 -3.28
CA GLN A 32 22.97 -17.84 -2.87
C GLN A 32 22.45 -16.59 -3.58
N ALA A 33 22.05 -16.70 -4.86
CA ALA A 33 21.39 -15.62 -5.61
C ALA A 33 20.01 -15.29 -5.01
N SER A 34 19.19 -16.29 -4.68
CA SER A 34 17.87 -16.05 -4.06
C SER A 34 17.96 -15.44 -2.66
N ALA A 35 19.03 -15.69 -1.91
CA ALA A 35 19.25 -15.09 -0.59
C ALA A 35 19.68 -13.62 -0.66
N SER A 36 20.32 -13.18 -1.76
CA SER A 36 20.82 -11.81 -1.93
C SER A 36 19.70 -10.78 -2.17
N TYR A 37 18.55 -11.21 -2.68
CA TYR A 37 17.41 -10.31 -2.95
C TYR A 37 16.28 -10.39 -1.91
N ALA A 38 16.42 -11.15 -0.84
CA ALA A 38 15.43 -11.19 0.23
C ALA A 38 15.25 -9.80 0.87
N CYS A 39 14.04 -9.51 1.38
CA CYS A 39 13.83 -8.31 2.18
C CYS A 39 14.70 -8.36 3.43
N ASN A 40 15.37 -7.26 3.75
CA ASN A 40 16.23 -7.17 4.93
C ASN A 40 15.40 -7.36 6.21
N PRO A 41 15.65 -8.43 7.01
CA PRO A 41 14.82 -8.72 8.18
C PRO A 41 14.81 -7.61 9.23
N SER A 42 15.93 -6.89 9.40
CA SER A 42 16.00 -5.80 10.37
C SER A 42 15.20 -4.58 9.94
N VAL A 43 15.08 -4.33 8.62
CA VAL A 43 14.21 -3.31 8.05
C VAL A 43 12.76 -3.75 8.20
N ALA A 44 12.45 -4.99 7.85
CA ALA A 44 11.10 -5.55 7.95
C ALA A 44 10.55 -5.48 9.37
N GLU A 45 11.34 -5.83 10.39
CA GLU A 45 10.94 -5.75 11.78
C GLU A 45 10.63 -4.32 12.23
N LYS A 46 11.48 -3.35 11.87
CA LYS A 46 11.32 -1.96 12.26
C LYS A 46 10.24 -1.23 11.46
N SER A 47 10.03 -1.59 10.20
CA SER A 47 9.09 -0.88 9.32
C SER A 47 7.63 -1.06 9.72
N HIS A 48 7.24 -2.18 10.34
CA HIS A 48 5.86 -2.36 10.83
C HIS A 48 5.39 -1.25 11.78
N GLN A 49 6.29 -0.72 12.60
CA GLN A 49 5.97 0.33 13.57
C GLN A 49 6.04 1.75 13.01
N LEU A 50 6.40 1.94 11.73
CA LEU A 50 6.51 3.27 11.13
C LEU A 50 5.16 3.98 11.13
N ARG A 51 5.20 5.21 11.59
CA ARG A 51 4.14 6.21 11.58
C ARG A 51 4.73 7.43 10.90
N ILE A 52 4.56 7.49 9.59
CA ILE A 52 5.21 8.45 8.70
C ILE A 52 4.35 9.70 8.61
N TYR A 53 4.94 10.87 8.75
CA TYR A 53 4.30 12.15 8.46
C TYR A 53 4.79 12.65 7.10
N GLN A 54 3.89 12.72 6.13
CA GLN A 54 4.21 13.18 4.78
C GLN A 54 4.15 14.70 4.72
N VAL A 55 5.19 15.29 4.15
CA VAL A 55 5.32 16.74 3.91
C VAL A 55 5.50 16.99 2.41
N MET A 56 4.63 17.81 1.82
CA MET A 56 4.89 18.40 0.51
C MET A 56 5.66 19.71 0.71
N VAL A 57 6.94 19.69 0.39
CA VAL A 57 7.89 20.75 0.79
C VAL A 57 7.42 22.12 0.34
N GLU A 58 7.10 22.31 -0.93
CA GLU A 58 6.73 23.61 -1.52
C GLU A 58 5.45 24.23 -0.93
N SER A 59 4.56 23.37 -0.39
CA SER A 59 3.27 23.81 0.16
C SER A 59 3.25 23.89 1.68
N PHE A 60 4.27 23.36 2.37
CA PHE A 60 4.20 23.13 3.80
C PHE A 60 4.28 24.42 4.63
N VAL A 61 5.47 24.91 4.90
CA VAL A 61 5.72 26.10 5.72
C VAL A 61 6.86 26.92 5.12
N ASP A 62 6.67 28.22 5.01
CA ASP A 62 7.69 29.21 4.65
C ASP A 62 8.55 29.50 5.90
N GLY A 63 9.77 29.01 5.92
CA GLY A 63 10.73 29.23 7.00
C GLY A 63 11.79 30.27 6.68
N ASP A 64 12.17 30.41 5.40
CA ASP A 64 13.07 31.45 4.91
C ASP A 64 12.36 32.32 3.86
N PRO A 65 11.86 33.51 4.21
CA PRO A 65 11.09 34.34 3.31
C PRO A 65 11.88 34.88 2.10
N ASN A 66 13.19 34.56 1.99
CA ASN A 66 14.01 34.97 0.85
C ASN A 66 14.06 33.92 -0.27
N ILE A 67 13.54 32.71 -0.02
CA ILE A 67 13.50 31.61 -0.98
C ILE A 67 12.07 31.09 -1.16
N GLY A 68 11.89 30.12 -2.04
CA GLY A 68 10.58 29.56 -2.36
C GLY A 68 10.24 29.69 -3.84
N HIS A 69 9.35 28.87 -4.34
CA HIS A 69 8.93 28.91 -5.73
C HIS A 69 7.94 30.04 -6.00
N GLY A 70 6.96 30.23 -5.10
CA GLY A 70 6.02 31.36 -5.17
C GLY A 70 5.17 31.40 -6.42
N THR A 71 4.79 30.25 -6.97
CA THR A 71 4.15 30.13 -8.28
C THR A 71 2.75 30.69 -8.36
N GLY A 72 2.08 30.91 -7.21
CA GLY A 72 0.79 31.60 -7.13
C GLY A 72 -0.39 30.88 -7.77
N TYR A 73 -0.33 29.57 -7.95
CA TYR A 73 -1.45 28.77 -8.43
C TYR A 73 -2.03 27.90 -7.29
N GLY A 74 -3.27 27.42 -7.49
CA GLY A 74 -3.89 26.45 -6.57
C GLY A 74 -4.22 27.03 -5.20
N THR A 75 -4.04 26.20 -4.17
CA THR A 75 -4.48 26.48 -2.80
C THR A 75 -3.33 26.73 -1.83
N SER A 76 -2.09 26.67 -2.32
CA SER A 76 -0.87 26.85 -1.56
C SER A 76 -0.23 28.23 -1.80
N HIS A 77 0.60 28.66 -0.85
CA HIS A 77 1.50 29.80 -1.03
C HIS A 77 2.75 29.48 -1.89
N HIS A 78 3.10 28.20 -2.05
CA HIS A 78 4.28 27.70 -2.78
C HIS A 78 5.62 28.34 -2.34
N GLN A 79 5.72 28.71 -1.06
CA GLN A 79 6.91 29.30 -0.45
C GLN A 79 7.58 28.36 0.55
N GLY A 80 7.05 27.12 0.68
CA GLY A 80 7.57 26.14 1.61
C GLY A 80 9.01 25.74 1.30
N ASP A 81 9.77 25.50 2.37
CA ASP A 81 11.19 25.21 2.30
C ASP A 81 11.65 24.25 3.43
N LEU A 82 12.91 23.86 3.40
CA LEU A 82 13.49 22.96 4.41
C LEU A 82 13.59 23.61 5.79
N GLN A 83 13.74 24.96 5.88
CA GLN A 83 13.76 25.66 7.16
C GLN A 83 12.38 25.60 7.82
N GLY A 84 11.30 25.78 7.05
CA GLY A 84 9.93 25.65 7.56
C GLY A 84 9.62 24.26 8.11
N ILE A 85 10.24 23.22 7.55
CA ILE A 85 10.14 21.87 8.11
C ILE A 85 10.92 21.77 9.42
N ILE A 86 12.15 22.33 9.48
CA ILE A 86 12.95 22.37 10.72
C ILE A 86 12.17 23.06 11.84
N ASP A 87 11.56 24.19 11.56
CA ASP A 87 10.78 24.97 12.52
C ASP A 87 9.53 24.21 13.00
N SER A 88 9.07 23.23 12.23
CA SER A 88 7.89 22.40 12.51
C SER A 88 8.20 21.06 13.19
N LEU A 89 9.48 20.69 13.38
CA LEU A 89 9.86 19.37 13.89
C LEU A 89 9.29 19.05 15.28
N ASP A 90 9.19 20.03 16.17
CA ASP A 90 8.61 19.83 17.51
C ASP A 90 7.10 19.54 17.43
N TYR A 91 6.40 20.22 16.51
CA TYR A 91 5.00 19.92 16.22
C TYR A 91 4.83 18.49 15.68
N ILE A 92 5.63 18.13 14.68
CA ILE A 92 5.59 16.80 14.05
C ILE A 92 5.88 15.70 15.08
N GLN A 93 6.93 15.85 15.90
CA GLN A 93 7.25 14.92 16.97
C GLN A 93 6.09 14.79 17.97
N SER A 94 5.42 15.92 18.31
CA SER A 94 4.30 15.94 19.26
C SER A 94 3.09 15.10 18.81
N LEU A 95 2.98 14.75 17.53
CA LEU A 95 1.92 13.88 17.00
C LEU A 95 2.15 12.39 17.35
N GLY A 96 3.32 12.02 17.86
CA GLY A 96 3.67 10.63 18.13
C GLY A 96 4.07 9.83 16.90
N VAL A 97 4.34 10.49 15.77
CA VAL A 97 4.96 9.89 14.57
C VAL A 97 6.45 9.64 14.81
N ASN A 98 7.07 8.76 14.03
CA ASN A 98 8.49 8.42 14.17
C ASN A 98 9.26 8.49 12.84
N ALA A 99 8.64 9.05 11.80
CA ALA A 99 9.29 9.30 10.51
C ALA A 99 8.66 10.49 9.80
N ILE A 100 9.44 11.16 8.94
CA ILE A 100 8.97 12.14 7.98
C ILE A 100 9.30 11.67 6.56
N TRP A 101 8.40 11.92 5.61
CA TRP A 101 8.63 11.74 4.20
C TRP A 101 8.47 13.09 3.51
N LEU A 102 9.50 13.53 2.78
CA LEU A 102 9.54 14.79 2.04
C LEU A 102 9.34 14.51 0.56
N THR A 103 8.45 15.26 -0.11
CA THR A 103 8.43 15.30 -1.58
C THR A 103 9.81 15.70 -2.13
N PRO A 104 10.12 15.43 -3.43
CA PRO A 104 11.50 15.58 -3.92
C PRO A 104 12.07 16.97 -3.67
N VAL A 105 13.32 17.01 -3.24
CA VAL A 105 14.04 18.26 -2.89
C VAL A 105 15.16 18.58 -3.87
N PHE A 106 15.19 17.90 -5.03
CA PHE A 106 16.27 17.98 -6.00
C PHE A 106 16.15 19.21 -6.90
N ALA A 107 17.30 19.73 -7.33
CA ALA A 107 17.33 20.92 -8.16
C ALA A 107 16.70 20.69 -9.55
N SER A 108 15.99 21.69 -10.02
CA SER A 108 15.34 21.70 -11.32
C SER A 108 15.64 22.99 -12.06
N VAL A 109 15.90 22.90 -13.37
CA VAL A 109 16.00 24.07 -14.23
C VAL A 109 14.59 24.47 -14.68
N PRO A 110 14.24 25.77 -14.68
CA PRO A 110 12.94 26.21 -15.14
C PRO A 110 12.59 25.70 -16.54
N ILE A 111 11.38 25.24 -16.73
CA ILE A 111 10.85 24.86 -18.04
C ILE A 111 10.54 26.15 -18.80
N THR A 112 11.20 26.38 -19.92
CA THR A 112 10.91 27.53 -20.78
C THR A 112 9.93 27.14 -21.89
N GLY A 113 9.06 28.09 -22.27
CA GLY A 113 8.14 27.91 -23.39
C GLY A 113 6.88 27.09 -23.07
N GLN A 114 6.68 26.67 -21.87
CA GLN A 114 5.40 26.18 -21.35
C GLN A 114 4.65 27.34 -20.69
N ASP A 115 3.34 27.22 -20.63
CA ASP A 115 2.47 28.19 -19.98
C ASP A 115 2.48 28.04 -18.45
N HIS A 116 1.39 28.36 -17.80
CA HIS A 116 1.21 28.26 -16.34
C HIS A 116 1.51 26.86 -15.72
N TRP A 117 1.69 25.81 -16.51
CA TRP A 117 2.06 24.49 -16.00
C TRP A 117 3.55 24.36 -15.65
N ALA A 118 4.41 25.13 -16.31
CA ALA A 118 5.85 25.01 -16.13
C ALA A 118 6.32 25.28 -14.69
N ASP A 119 5.92 26.41 -14.13
CA ASP A 119 6.31 26.81 -12.78
C ASP A 119 5.74 25.85 -11.71
N ARG A 120 4.56 25.29 -11.97
CA ARG A 120 3.94 24.29 -11.10
C ARG A 120 4.74 23.00 -11.02
N LEU A 121 5.14 22.48 -12.18
CA LEU A 121 5.89 21.23 -12.26
C LEU A 121 7.27 21.38 -11.58
N ASP A 122 7.93 22.52 -11.75
CA ASP A 122 9.22 22.79 -11.09
C ASP A 122 9.06 22.87 -9.57
N ALA A 123 8.04 23.56 -9.08
CA ALA A 123 7.78 23.71 -7.64
C ALA A 123 7.53 22.38 -6.92
N THR A 124 7.00 21.37 -7.61
CA THR A 124 6.70 20.07 -7.00
C THR A 124 7.94 19.24 -6.67
N GLY A 125 9.08 19.50 -7.32
CA GLY A 125 10.30 18.71 -7.20
C GLY A 125 10.33 17.41 -8.01
N TYR A 126 9.20 16.97 -8.60
CA TYR A 126 9.11 15.68 -9.34
C TYR A 126 9.76 15.72 -10.73
N TYR A 127 10.18 16.88 -11.18
CA TYR A 127 10.80 17.07 -12.50
C TYR A 127 12.25 17.56 -12.37
N ALA A 128 13.06 16.82 -11.60
CA ALA A 128 14.45 17.15 -11.36
C ALA A 128 15.30 17.10 -12.63
N THR A 129 16.29 17.98 -12.68
CA THR A 129 17.40 17.96 -13.65
C THR A 129 18.74 17.63 -12.99
N ASP A 130 18.91 17.93 -11.69
CA ASP A 130 20.09 17.58 -10.92
C ASP A 130 19.69 16.82 -9.66
N TYR A 131 19.86 15.51 -9.71
CA TYR A 131 19.52 14.59 -8.62
C TYR A 131 20.54 14.60 -7.46
N PHE A 132 21.63 15.36 -7.59
CA PHE A 132 22.74 15.38 -6.63
C PHE A 132 22.89 16.75 -5.94
N SER A 133 21.96 17.68 -6.19
CA SER A 133 21.91 19.01 -5.59
C SER A 133 20.53 19.27 -4.97
N ILE A 134 20.51 19.98 -3.86
CA ILE A 134 19.27 20.51 -3.28
C ILE A 134 18.81 21.71 -4.14
N ASP A 135 17.51 21.81 -4.39
CA ASP A 135 16.92 22.96 -5.06
C ASP A 135 17.16 24.22 -4.21
N PRO A 136 17.81 25.26 -4.74
CA PRO A 136 18.10 26.49 -4.00
C PRO A 136 16.82 27.23 -3.56
N LYS A 137 15.65 26.89 -4.12
CA LYS A 137 14.35 27.41 -3.67
C LYS A 137 13.80 26.66 -2.47
N PHE A 138 14.31 25.48 -2.15
CA PHE A 138 14.00 24.74 -0.94
C PHE A 138 15.07 24.92 0.16
N GLY A 139 16.28 25.30 -0.21
CA GLY A 139 17.38 25.50 0.74
C GLY A 139 18.74 25.12 0.19
N THR A 140 19.64 24.77 1.09
CA THR A 140 21.00 24.35 0.77
C THR A 140 21.28 22.93 1.26
N LEU A 141 22.42 22.37 0.87
CA LEU A 141 22.89 21.10 1.41
C LEU A 141 23.06 21.14 2.94
N GLU A 142 23.53 22.28 3.47
CA GLU A 142 23.68 22.51 4.91
C GLU A 142 22.33 22.52 5.62
N THR A 143 21.31 23.18 5.02
CA THR A 143 19.93 23.18 5.57
C THR A 143 19.35 21.76 5.56
N ALA A 144 19.53 21.01 4.46
CA ALA A 144 19.09 19.62 4.37
C ALA A 144 19.78 18.72 5.42
N LYS A 145 21.08 18.94 5.63
CA LYS A 145 21.83 18.23 6.66
C LYS A 145 21.33 18.57 8.06
N ALA A 146 21.11 19.84 8.34
CA ALA A 146 20.55 20.30 9.63
C ALA A 146 19.16 19.70 9.89
N LEU A 147 18.30 19.61 8.87
CA LEU A 147 17.00 18.97 8.95
C LEU A 147 17.13 17.50 9.37
N VAL A 148 17.95 16.72 8.68
CA VAL A 148 18.12 15.29 8.98
C VAL A 148 18.69 15.08 10.38
N GLU A 149 19.74 15.83 10.77
CA GLU A 149 20.35 15.75 12.09
C GLU A 149 19.35 16.10 13.20
N GLN A 150 18.55 17.16 13.03
CA GLN A 150 17.54 17.57 14.01
C GLN A 150 16.35 16.62 14.08
N ALA A 151 15.96 15.99 12.96
CA ALA A 151 14.94 14.95 12.93
C ALA A 151 15.43 13.71 13.69
N HIS A 152 16.64 13.23 13.43
CA HIS A 152 17.25 12.11 14.15
C HIS A 152 17.38 12.36 15.65
N ALA A 153 17.76 13.58 16.06
CA ALA A 153 17.82 13.97 17.46
C ALA A 153 16.45 13.94 18.17
N ARG A 154 15.34 13.94 17.42
CA ARG A 154 13.97 13.82 17.91
C ARG A 154 13.39 12.41 17.75
N GLY A 155 14.18 11.45 17.26
CA GLY A 155 13.72 10.08 17.00
C GLY A 155 12.87 9.93 15.74
N LEU A 156 13.02 10.84 14.79
CA LEU A 156 12.33 10.81 13.50
C LEU A 156 13.26 10.29 12.41
N TYR A 157 12.89 9.22 11.73
CA TYR A 157 13.51 8.80 10.48
C TYR A 157 13.18 9.82 9.37
N VAL A 158 14.04 9.92 8.36
CA VAL A 158 13.84 10.84 7.23
C VAL A 158 13.86 10.06 5.91
N PHE A 159 12.77 10.11 5.16
CA PHE A 159 12.66 9.52 3.84
C PHE A 159 12.57 10.62 2.78
N PHE A 160 13.38 10.50 1.72
CA PHE A 160 13.25 11.32 0.54
C PHE A 160 12.35 10.65 -0.50
N ASP A 161 11.81 11.44 -1.39
CA ASP A 161 11.06 10.96 -2.54
C ASP A 161 11.98 10.69 -3.73
N GLY A 162 11.98 9.47 -4.23
CA GLY A 162 12.83 9.00 -5.31
C GLY A 162 12.05 8.88 -6.61
N VAL A 163 12.34 9.76 -7.56
CA VAL A 163 11.80 9.74 -8.92
C VAL A 163 12.77 8.96 -9.81
N PHE A 164 12.61 7.62 -9.89
CA PHE A 164 13.56 6.76 -10.58
C PHE A 164 13.06 6.24 -11.94
N GLY A 165 11.82 6.59 -12.29
CA GLY A 165 11.19 6.21 -13.55
C GLY A 165 11.18 7.29 -14.63
N HIS A 166 11.41 8.55 -14.26
CA HIS A 166 11.39 9.68 -15.19
C HIS A 166 12.26 10.86 -14.71
N HIS A 167 12.46 11.83 -15.55
CA HIS A 167 13.20 13.06 -15.26
C HIS A 167 12.77 14.17 -16.22
N LYS A 168 13.23 15.39 -15.96
CA LYS A 168 13.18 16.48 -16.91
C LYS A 168 14.31 16.33 -17.94
N ASP A 169 14.17 16.94 -19.11
CA ASP A 169 15.23 16.97 -20.11
C ASP A 169 16.51 17.65 -19.59
N ASN A 170 17.67 17.30 -20.17
CA ASN A 170 18.98 17.84 -19.82
C ASN A 170 19.44 17.54 -18.39
N VAL A 171 19.33 16.29 -17.97
CA VAL A 171 19.80 15.83 -16.66
C VAL A 171 21.30 16.06 -16.51
N VAL A 172 21.71 16.60 -15.36
CA VAL A 172 23.10 16.75 -14.96
C VAL A 172 23.70 15.36 -14.69
N PRO A 173 24.89 15.05 -15.26
CA PRO A 173 25.53 13.76 -14.98
C PRO A 173 25.77 13.55 -13.48
N SER A 174 25.71 12.30 -13.06
CA SER A 174 26.08 11.91 -11.70
C SER A 174 27.55 12.26 -11.40
N PRO A 175 27.98 12.26 -10.13
CA PRO A 175 29.39 12.50 -9.75
C PRO A 175 30.39 11.58 -10.47
N THR A 176 29.97 10.39 -10.91
CA THR A 176 30.82 9.49 -11.71
C THR A 176 30.58 9.60 -13.21
N GLY A 177 29.80 10.56 -13.68
CA GLY A 177 29.56 10.84 -15.09
C GLY A 177 28.48 9.99 -15.75
N LYS A 178 27.62 9.31 -14.96
CA LYS A 178 26.50 8.52 -15.49
C LYS A 178 25.31 9.42 -15.81
N LEU A 179 24.48 8.96 -16.74
CA LEU A 179 23.22 9.61 -17.14
C LEU A 179 22.11 8.56 -17.25
N PRO A 180 20.84 8.93 -17.06
CA PRO A 180 19.73 8.06 -17.43
C PRO A 180 19.68 7.90 -18.96
N ALA A 181 19.06 6.83 -19.42
CA ALA A 181 18.97 6.45 -20.84
C ALA A 181 17.51 6.41 -21.33
N GLY A 182 17.34 6.53 -22.64
CA GLY A 182 16.03 6.47 -23.30
C GLY A 182 15.29 7.81 -23.32
N SER A 183 13.95 7.75 -23.25
CA SER A 183 13.11 8.94 -23.11
C SER A 183 13.15 9.46 -21.68
N SER A 184 12.72 10.72 -21.48
CA SER A 184 12.63 11.31 -20.15
C SER A 184 11.47 10.76 -19.30
N ASN A 185 10.46 10.15 -19.93
CA ASN A 185 9.30 9.56 -19.24
C ASN A 185 8.61 8.48 -20.11
N PRO A 186 8.69 7.19 -19.74
CA PRO A 186 9.63 6.62 -18.77
C PRO A 186 11.06 6.50 -19.34
N VAL A 187 12.03 6.40 -18.46
CA VAL A 187 13.42 6.08 -18.84
C VAL A 187 13.57 4.62 -19.23
N SER A 188 14.68 4.26 -19.90
CA SER A 188 14.98 2.88 -20.29
C SER A 188 15.77 2.15 -19.21
N TYR A 189 15.34 0.94 -18.88
CA TYR A 189 16.09 0.00 -18.04
C TYR A 189 16.49 -1.24 -18.87
N PRO A 190 17.63 -1.86 -18.60
CA PRO A 190 18.55 -1.64 -17.46
C PRO A 190 19.57 -0.49 -17.64
N GLU A 191 19.57 0.23 -18.76
CA GLU A 191 20.62 1.22 -19.09
C GLU A 191 20.65 2.38 -18.06
N SER A 192 19.52 2.79 -17.50
CA SER A 192 19.43 3.84 -16.48
C SER A 192 19.79 3.34 -15.07
N LEU A 193 19.86 2.03 -14.83
CA LEU A 193 20.08 1.45 -13.50
C LEU A 193 21.33 2.03 -12.81
N PRO A 194 22.52 2.13 -13.47
CA PRO A 194 23.70 2.64 -12.80
C PRO A 194 23.58 4.08 -12.31
N PHE A 195 22.80 4.93 -13.00
CA PHE A 195 22.54 6.32 -12.59
C PHE A 195 21.68 6.35 -11.32
N TYR A 196 20.55 5.64 -11.31
CA TYR A 196 19.62 5.65 -10.18
C TYR A 196 20.15 4.90 -8.96
N GLN A 197 20.99 3.89 -9.12
CA GLN A 197 21.75 3.31 -8.01
C GLN A 197 22.66 4.35 -7.34
N GLU A 198 23.31 5.20 -8.13
CA GLU A 198 24.16 6.27 -7.59
C GLU A 198 23.33 7.31 -6.86
N VAL A 199 22.17 7.72 -7.39
CA VAL A 199 21.21 8.61 -6.69
C VAL A 199 20.79 8.00 -5.36
N ALA A 200 20.35 6.74 -5.38
CA ALA A 200 19.86 6.03 -4.20
C ALA A 200 20.90 5.96 -3.07
N ALA A 201 22.16 5.73 -3.42
CA ALA A 201 23.24 5.64 -2.45
C ALA A 201 23.76 7.02 -1.98
N TYR A 202 23.73 8.03 -2.85
CA TYR A 202 24.35 9.33 -2.61
C TYR A 202 23.74 10.03 -1.38
N TRP A 203 22.44 10.15 -1.29
CA TRP A 203 21.76 10.87 -0.21
C TRP A 203 21.83 10.12 1.12
N ILE A 204 21.79 8.80 1.10
CA ILE A 204 22.02 7.97 2.29
C ILE A 204 23.44 8.23 2.82
N LYS A 205 24.46 8.21 1.96
CA LYS A 205 25.85 8.43 2.38
C LYS A 205 26.12 9.87 2.79
N THR A 206 25.50 10.84 2.13
CA THR A 206 25.74 12.27 2.35
C THR A 206 25.00 12.80 3.56
N LEU A 207 23.69 12.54 3.66
CA LEU A 207 22.81 13.10 4.69
C LEU A 207 22.41 12.08 5.75
N LYS A 208 22.59 10.77 5.53
CA LYS A 208 22.11 9.66 6.35
C LYS A 208 20.57 9.59 6.39
N ILE A 209 19.91 9.92 5.26
CA ILE A 209 18.48 9.66 5.15
C ILE A 209 18.20 8.18 5.34
N ASP A 210 17.01 7.83 5.83
CA ASP A 210 16.65 6.48 6.25
C ASP A 210 15.97 5.66 5.16
N GLY A 211 15.87 6.20 3.96
CA GLY A 211 15.32 5.50 2.80
C GLY A 211 14.50 6.37 1.86
N TRP A 212 13.59 5.73 1.13
CA TRP A 212 12.94 6.32 -0.02
C TRP A 212 11.44 6.00 -0.09
N ARG A 213 10.62 6.99 -0.42
CA ARG A 213 9.35 6.77 -1.11
C ARG A 213 9.64 6.79 -2.62
N LEU A 214 9.02 5.92 -3.38
CA LEU A 214 9.32 5.71 -4.80
C LEU A 214 8.14 6.16 -5.64
N ASP A 215 8.34 7.25 -6.38
CA ASP A 215 7.35 7.83 -7.26
C ASP A 215 7.08 6.92 -8.47
N GLN A 216 5.80 6.71 -8.80
CA GLN A 216 5.36 5.91 -9.94
C GLN A 216 6.20 4.64 -10.13
N ALA A 217 6.38 3.86 -9.06
CA ALA A 217 7.31 2.73 -9.01
C ALA A 217 7.06 1.66 -10.10
N TYR A 218 5.86 1.61 -10.68
CA TYR A 218 5.53 0.73 -11.81
C TYR A 218 6.31 1.04 -13.10
N GLN A 219 6.94 2.23 -13.21
CA GLN A 219 7.79 2.60 -14.35
C GLN A 219 9.15 1.88 -14.35
N VAL A 220 9.56 1.32 -13.21
CA VAL A 220 10.85 0.65 -13.04
C VAL A 220 10.63 -0.86 -12.94
N PRO A 221 11.34 -1.68 -13.73
CA PRO A 221 11.20 -3.14 -13.69
C PRO A 221 11.59 -3.75 -12.33
N LEU A 222 10.98 -4.88 -11.98
CA LEU A 222 11.23 -5.57 -10.70
C LEU A 222 12.72 -5.90 -10.49
N GLU A 223 13.41 -6.34 -11.53
CA GLU A 223 14.84 -6.68 -11.47
C GLU A 223 15.68 -5.44 -11.13
N ALA A 224 15.32 -4.29 -11.69
CA ALA A 224 15.98 -3.03 -11.35
C ALA A 224 15.70 -2.60 -9.90
N TRP A 225 14.48 -2.83 -9.41
CA TRP A 225 14.16 -2.60 -8.00
C TRP A 225 14.96 -3.50 -7.05
N GLN A 226 15.20 -4.74 -7.42
CA GLN A 226 16.07 -5.64 -6.64
C GLN A 226 17.49 -5.06 -6.48
N ASP A 227 18.07 -4.61 -7.57
CA ASP A 227 19.42 -4.04 -7.57
C ASP A 227 19.50 -2.68 -6.85
N ILE A 228 18.49 -1.82 -7.02
CA ILE A 228 18.41 -0.53 -6.32
C ILE A 228 18.22 -0.77 -4.81
N ARG A 229 17.35 -1.70 -4.41
CA ARG A 229 17.15 -2.04 -3.00
C ARG A 229 18.42 -2.58 -2.35
N GLN A 230 19.15 -3.47 -3.02
CA GLN A 230 20.46 -3.91 -2.54
C GLN A 230 21.43 -2.74 -2.37
N THR A 231 21.43 -1.81 -3.32
CA THR A 231 22.25 -0.60 -3.24
C THR A 231 21.89 0.28 -2.03
N VAL A 232 20.60 0.39 -1.71
CA VAL A 232 20.11 1.11 -0.53
C VAL A 232 20.53 0.42 0.76
N ASP A 233 20.41 -0.90 0.84
CA ASP A 233 20.85 -1.70 1.99
C ASP A 233 22.36 -1.53 2.21
N ASP A 234 23.17 -1.69 1.18
CA ASP A 234 24.64 -1.54 1.25
C ASP A 234 25.05 -0.11 1.65
N ALA A 235 24.40 0.90 1.09
CA ALA A 235 24.65 2.29 1.44
C ALA A 235 24.29 2.57 2.90
N SER A 236 23.16 2.08 3.36
CA SER A 236 22.71 2.23 4.75
C SER A 236 23.68 1.59 5.73
N GLN A 237 24.15 0.37 5.45
CA GLN A 237 25.13 -0.31 6.30
C GLN A 237 26.54 0.33 6.26
N SER A 238 26.84 1.15 5.25
CA SER A 238 28.16 1.80 5.10
C SER A 238 28.35 3.04 5.95
N VAL A 239 27.30 3.62 6.50
CA VAL A 239 27.31 4.87 7.30
C VAL A 239 26.55 4.72 8.59
N THR A 240 26.84 5.60 9.55
CA THR A 240 26.15 5.63 10.86
C THR A 240 25.82 7.04 11.28
N TYR A 241 24.86 7.18 12.20
CA TYR A 241 24.58 8.40 12.94
C TYR A 241 24.26 8.08 14.41
N VAL A 242 24.22 9.12 15.25
CA VAL A 242 23.79 8.96 16.64
C VAL A 242 22.32 9.31 16.75
N ASN A 243 21.50 8.38 17.21
CA ASN A 243 20.06 8.57 17.39
C ASN A 243 19.73 9.36 18.66
N HIS A 244 18.45 9.66 18.88
CA HIS A 244 17.94 10.37 20.07
C HIS A 244 18.19 9.68 21.42
N LEU A 245 18.53 8.39 21.41
CA LEU A 245 18.91 7.61 22.61
C LEU A 245 20.42 7.63 22.87
N GLY A 246 21.20 8.31 22.00
CA GLY A 246 22.66 8.33 22.09
C GLY A 246 23.34 7.07 21.53
N GLU A 247 22.62 6.23 20.80
CA GLU A 247 23.13 5.00 20.20
C GLU A 247 23.66 5.28 18.80
N THR A 248 24.77 4.64 18.43
CA THR A 248 25.26 4.64 17.05
C THR A 248 24.48 3.61 16.24
N VAL A 249 23.75 4.09 15.24
CA VAL A 249 22.86 3.26 14.40
C VAL A 249 23.12 3.51 12.93
N HIS A 250 22.72 2.56 12.09
CA HIS A 250 22.68 2.74 10.62
C HIS A 250 21.35 3.37 10.20
N PRO A 251 21.32 4.12 9.08
CA PRO A 251 20.07 4.47 8.42
C PRO A 251 19.19 3.23 8.19
N LEU A 252 17.87 3.40 8.25
CA LEU A 252 16.93 2.27 8.23
C LEU A 252 16.98 1.49 6.90
N GLY A 253 17.12 2.17 5.76
CA GLY A 253 17.07 1.55 4.43
C GLY A 253 15.64 1.19 3.96
N TYR A 254 14.61 1.83 4.53
CA TYR A 254 13.23 1.59 4.16
C TYR A 254 12.91 2.14 2.76
N MET A 255 12.14 1.37 1.98
CA MET A 255 11.65 1.78 0.65
C MET A 255 10.17 1.46 0.55
N VAL A 256 9.35 2.44 0.14
CA VAL A 256 7.91 2.27 -0.07
C VAL A 256 7.51 2.74 -1.47
N ALA A 257 6.85 1.86 -2.22
CA ALA A 257 6.42 2.13 -3.59
C ALA A 257 5.09 2.87 -3.67
N GLU A 258 5.02 3.87 -4.53
CA GLU A 258 3.74 4.34 -5.03
C GLU A 258 3.38 3.59 -6.31
N ILE A 259 2.31 2.81 -6.21
CA ILE A 259 1.67 2.14 -7.35
C ILE A 259 0.17 2.37 -7.20
N TRP A 260 -0.31 3.46 -7.75
CA TRP A 260 -1.72 3.83 -7.68
C TRP A 260 -2.57 2.91 -8.55
N ASN A 261 -2.85 1.74 -8.03
CA ASN A 261 -3.58 0.69 -8.74
C ASN A 261 -4.21 -0.31 -7.76
N ASN A 262 -4.82 -1.35 -8.30
CA ASN A 262 -5.34 -2.47 -7.51
C ASN A 262 -4.24 -3.40 -6.99
N GLU A 263 -4.61 -4.31 -6.11
CA GLU A 263 -3.74 -5.26 -5.42
C GLU A 263 -2.92 -6.16 -6.37
N ASN A 264 -3.49 -6.51 -7.53
CA ASN A 264 -2.78 -7.39 -8.48
C ASN A 264 -1.64 -6.64 -9.19
N VAL A 265 -1.86 -5.39 -9.60
CA VAL A 265 -0.82 -4.57 -10.22
C VAL A 265 0.26 -4.23 -9.20
N ILE A 266 -0.12 -3.87 -7.96
CA ILE A 266 0.84 -3.64 -6.86
C ILE A 266 1.70 -4.89 -6.64
N ASN A 267 1.07 -6.07 -6.65
CA ASN A 267 1.79 -7.33 -6.49
C ASN A 267 2.76 -7.60 -7.65
N GLN A 268 2.29 -7.40 -8.89
CA GLN A 268 3.08 -7.72 -10.09
C GLN A 268 4.22 -6.74 -10.34
N THR A 269 4.02 -5.45 -10.10
CA THR A 269 4.99 -4.41 -10.44
C THR A 269 5.76 -3.85 -9.25
N GLY A 270 5.32 -4.15 -8.03
CA GLY A 270 5.92 -3.70 -6.77
C GLY A 270 6.55 -4.86 -5.99
N TYR A 271 5.73 -5.69 -5.38
CA TYR A 271 6.22 -6.76 -4.51
C TYR A 271 6.99 -7.85 -5.26
N GLY A 272 6.49 -8.24 -6.45
CA GLY A 272 7.05 -9.36 -7.20
C GLY A 272 6.71 -10.73 -6.60
N PRO A 273 7.26 -11.83 -7.16
CA PRO A 273 6.91 -13.18 -6.76
C PRO A 273 7.42 -13.54 -5.36
N GLN A 274 6.73 -14.50 -4.72
CA GLN A 274 7.20 -15.13 -3.48
C GLN A 274 8.63 -15.65 -3.65
N GLY A 275 9.53 -15.25 -2.74
CA GLY A 275 10.93 -15.69 -2.72
C GLY A 275 11.88 -14.88 -3.62
N THR A 276 11.38 -14.01 -4.49
CA THR A 276 12.17 -13.09 -5.32
C THR A 276 11.56 -11.68 -5.28
N PRO A 277 11.56 -11.01 -4.10
CA PRO A 277 10.92 -9.72 -3.92
C PRO A 277 11.55 -8.64 -4.80
N GLY A 278 10.72 -7.87 -5.49
CA GLY A 278 11.11 -6.58 -6.07
C GLY A 278 11.27 -5.55 -4.96
N LEU A 279 10.16 -5.07 -4.41
CA LEU A 279 10.09 -4.18 -3.25
C LEU A 279 9.40 -4.87 -2.07
N CYS A 280 9.63 -4.38 -0.86
CA CYS A 280 9.10 -4.97 0.35
C CYS A 280 7.92 -4.19 0.93
N SER A 281 7.71 -2.95 0.51
CA SER A 281 6.57 -2.14 0.92
C SER A 281 6.01 -1.34 -0.25
N ALA A 282 4.69 -1.16 -0.26
CA ALA A 282 3.96 -0.31 -1.19
C ALA A 282 2.75 0.32 -0.50
N PHE A 283 2.30 1.48 -0.98
CA PHE A 283 1.08 2.10 -0.47
C PHE A 283 -0.15 1.26 -0.79
N ASP A 284 -1.02 1.12 0.21
CA ASP A 284 -2.23 0.29 0.13
C ASP A 284 -3.41 1.10 -0.41
N PHE A 285 -3.37 1.43 -1.70
CA PHE A 285 -4.48 2.09 -2.38
C PHE A 285 -5.80 1.29 -2.31
N PRO A 286 -5.79 -0.05 -2.44
CA PRO A 286 -7.02 -0.84 -2.33
C PRO A 286 -7.75 -0.66 -1.01
N VAL A 287 -7.04 -0.68 0.13
CA VAL A 287 -7.64 -0.46 1.45
C VAL A 287 -7.99 1.02 1.66
N ARG A 288 -7.15 1.96 1.17
CA ARG A 288 -7.46 3.40 1.22
C ARG A 288 -8.80 3.71 0.56
N TYR A 289 -9.08 3.18 -0.63
CA TYR A 289 -10.36 3.41 -1.29
C TYR A 289 -11.52 2.87 -0.47
N ARG A 290 -11.38 1.69 0.13
CA ARG A 290 -12.41 1.13 1.01
C ARG A 290 -12.65 1.99 2.25
N LEU A 291 -11.58 2.54 2.81
CA LEU A 291 -11.66 3.42 3.97
C LEU A 291 -12.46 4.70 3.66
N VAL A 292 -12.14 5.39 2.58
CA VAL A 292 -12.85 6.62 2.22
C VAL A 292 -14.28 6.36 1.75
N GLU A 293 -14.55 5.26 1.05
CA GLU A 293 -15.92 4.87 0.65
C GLU A 293 -16.80 4.45 1.83
N THR A 294 -16.20 4.05 2.95
CA THR A 294 -16.94 3.74 4.19
C THR A 294 -17.26 5.01 4.98
N PHE A 295 -16.30 5.90 5.16
CA PHE A 295 -16.49 7.06 6.04
C PHE A 295 -16.76 8.37 5.30
N ALA A 296 -16.54 8.44 4.00
CA ALA A 296 -16.83 9.56 3.12
C ALA A 296 -17.30 9.05 1.75
N VAL A 297 -16.73 9.57 0.67
CA VAL A 297 -16.80 9.06 -0.70
C VAL A 297 -15.39 9.03 -1.29
N ASN A 298 -15.21 8.32 -2.41
CA ASN A 298 -13.99 8.44 -3.21
C ASN A 298 -14.07 9.63 -4.18
N GLU A 299 -13.01 9.87 -4.95
CA GLU A 299 -12.91 10.96 -5.90
C GLU A 299 -14.01 10.95 -6.98
N ASN A 300 -14.61 9.79 -7.26
CA ASN A 300 -15.74 9.61 -8.16
C ASN A 300 -17.12 9.67 -7.45
N SER A 301 -17.16 10.15 -6.22
CA SER A 301 -18.37 10.24 -5.39
C SER A 301 -19.00 8.89 -5.02
N ASN A 302 -18.27 7.78 -5.12
CA ASN A 302 -18.73 6.49 -4.63
C ASN A 302 -18.52 6.39 -3.12
N GLY A 303 -19.51 5.92 -2.38
CA GLY A 303 -19.45 5.79 -0.93
C GLY A 303 -20.62 5.01 -0.35
N GLY A 304 -20.92 5.25 0.93
CA GLY A 304 -22.03 4.61 1.64
C GLY A 304 -21.80 3.11 1.90
N LYS A 305 -20.54 2.71 2.02
CA LYS A 305 -20.15 1.33 2.33
C LYS A 305 -20.11 1.10 3.85
N GLY A 306 -20.23 -0.16 4.25
CA GLY A 306 -20.20 -0.57 5.66
C GLY A 306 -18.90 -1.27 6.06
N GLY A 307 -18.88 -1.83 7.27
CA GLY A 307 -17.72 -2.53 7.82
C GLY A 307 -17.30 -3.78 7.04
N SER A 308 -18.23 -4.44 6.36
CA SER A 308 -17.92 -5.58 5.46
C SER A 308 -16.95 -5.15 4.34
N TRP A 309 -17.10 -3.93 3.83
CA TRP A 309 -16.23 -3.39 2.78
C TRP A 309 -14.78 -3.18 3.26
N LEU A 310 -14.61 -2.77 4.53
CA LEU A 310 -13.29 -2.69 5.17
C LEU A 310 -12.67 -4.09 5.33
N ALA A 311 -13.46 -5.07 5.78
CA ALA A 311 -12.99 -6.44 5.95
C ALA A 311 -12.53 -7.06 4.62
N GLU A 312 -13.31 -6.88 3.55
CA GLU A 312 -12.92 -7.31 2.20
C GLU A 312 -11.59 -6.68 1.76
N GLY A 313 -11.37 -5.39 2.07
CA GLY A 313 -10.11 -4.70 1.79
C GLY A 313 -8.94 -5.35 2.52
N MET A 314 -9.07 -5.56 3.82
CA MET A 314 -8.03 -6.20 4.62
C MET A 314 -7.78 -7.66 4.21
N ASP A 315 -8.78 -8.34 3.65
CA ASP A 315 -8.64 -9.71 3.17
C ASP A 315 -7.83 -9.80 1.85
N LEU A 316 -7.67 -8.69 1.10
CA LEU A 316 -6.81 -8.64 -0.08
C LEU A 316 -5.33 -8.87 0.25
N HIS A 317 -4.90 -8.61 1.49
CA HIS A 317 -3.53 -8.86 1.92
C HIS A 317 -3.10 -10.33 1.80
N ARG A 318 -4.05 -11.24 1.76
CA ARG A 318 -3.78 -12.68 1.52
C ARG A 318 -3.30 -12.98 0.10
N LEU A 319 -3.49 -12.05 -0.83
CA LEU A 319 -3.02 -12.15 -2.21
C LEU A 319 -1.58 -11.71 -2.37
N TYR A 320 -1.03 -11.04 -1.37
CA TYR A 320 0.36 -10.57 -1.38
C TYR A 320 1.33 -11.67 -0.94
N PRO A 321 2.59 -11.64 -1.41
CA PRO A 321 3.63 -12.55 -0.91
C PRO A 321 3.97 -12.23 0.56
N ASP A 322 4.51 -13.22 1.28
CA ASP A 322 4.83 -13.11 2.71
C ASP A 322 5.77 -11.96 3.06
N HIS A 323 6.59 -11.51 2.10
CA HIS A 323 7.50 -10.37 2.31
C HIS A 323 6.82 -9.00 2.19
N ALA A 324 5.58 -8.93 1.74
CA ALA A 324 4.89 -7.67 1.51
C ALA A 324 4.49 -6.99 2.82
N GLN A 325 4.77 -5.69 2.89
CA GLN A 325 4.39 -4.83 4.01
C GLN A 325 3.62 -3.62 3.46
N PRO A 326 2.31 -3.75 3.24
CA PRO A 326 1.47 -2.65 2.76
C PRO A 326 1.50 -1.48 3.74
N ASN A 327 1.55 -0.25 3.21
CA ASN A 327 1.56 1.00 3.98
C ASN A 327 0.24 1.74 3.74
N LEU A 328 -0.59 1.86 4.77
CA LEU A 328 -1.88 2.54 4.63
C LEU A 328 -1.72 4.06 4.82
N MET A 329 -2.41 4.81 3.98
CA MET A 329 -2.60 6.25 4.08
C MET A 329 -4.08 6.59 3.98
N LEU A 330 -4.51 7.71 4.57
CA LEU A 330 -5.85 8.25 4.36
C LEU A 330 -5.89 9.12 3.08
N GLY A 331 -4.89 9.96 2.90
CA GLY A 331 -4.67 10.80 1.75
C GLY A 331 -3.19 11.05 1.48
N ASN A 332 -2.88 11.73 0.38
CA ASN A 332 -1.57 12.25 0.03
C ASN A 332 -1.72 13.52 -0.82
N HIS A 333 -0.62 14.03 -1.35
CA HIS A 333 -0.60 15.25 -2.16
C HIS A 333 -1.23 15.12 -3.58
N ASP A 334 -1.58 13.90 -4.01
CA ASP A 334 -2.20 13.60 -5.31
C ASP A 334 -3.68 13.19 -5.18
N LEU A 335 -4.16 13.00 -3.95
CA LEU A 335 -5.52 12.57 -3.64
C LEU A 335 -6.31 13.73 -3.01
N VAL A 336 -7.62 13.73 -3.19
CA VAL A 336 -8.50 14.70 -2.53
C VAL A 336 -8.47 14.47 -1.02
N ARG A 337 -8.36 15.56 -0.21
CA ARG A 337 -8.35 15.45 1.25
C ARG A 337 -9.64 14.83 1.77
N PHE A 338 -9.55 14.09 2.84
CA PHE A 338 -10.72 13.42 3.43
C PHE A 338 -11.85 14.38 3.78
N GLY A 339 -11.53 15.59 4.29
CA GLY A 339 -12.52 16.63 4.55
C GLY A 339 -13.24 17.13 3.29
N ASP A 340 -12.51 17.24 2.17
CA ASP A 340 -13.07 17.61 0.88
C ASP A 340 -13.93 16.49 0.28
N LEU A 341 -13.58 15.21 0.54
CA LEU A 341 -14.42 14.07 0.15
C LEU A 341 -15.75 14.01 0.92
N LEU A 342 -15.77 14.45 2.18
CA LEU A 342 -17.03 14.61 2.94
C LEU A 342 -17.94 15.66 2.31
N GLN A 343 -17.38 16.79 1.88
CA GLN A 343 -18.14 17.85 1.19
C GLN A 343 -18.59 17.39 -0.20
N ARG A 344 -17.73 16.74 -0.98
CA ARG A 344 -18.07 16.17 -2.30
C ARG A 344 -19.25 15.19 -2.23
N GLY A 345 -19.32 14.41 -1.17
CA GLY A 345 -20.44 13.49 -0.90
C GLY A 345 -21.70 14.17 -0.33
N ASN A 346 -21.70 15.50 -0.08
CA ASN A 346 -22.73 16.21 0.68
C ASN A 346 -23.04 15.52 2.02
N ILE A 347 -22.01 15.05 2.72
CA ILE A 347 -22.12 14.27 3.95
C ILE A 347 -22.06 15.18 5.16
N ALA A 348 -21.01 16.02 5.24
CA ALA A 348 -20.78 16.90 6.38
C ALA A 348 -19.81 18.05 6.02
N GLU A 349 -20.01 19.19 6.67
CA GLU A 349 -19.16 20.36 6.61
C GLU A 349 -18.38 20.53 7.93
N PRO A 350 -17.27 21.31 7.97
CA PRO A 350 -16.48 21.50 9.19
C PRO A 350 -17.25 22.07 10.40
N THR A 351 -18.43 22.64 10.16
CA THR A 351 -19.35 23.10 11.21
C THR A 351 -20.14 21.97 11.88
N ASP A 352 -20.23 20.82 11.22
CA ASP A 352 -21.01 19.67 11.67
C ASP A 352 -20.19 18.75 12.56
N ASP A 353 -20.82 18.15 13.57
CA ASP A 353 -20.16 17.19 14.45
C ASP A 353 -19.76 15.90 13.69
N GLN A 354 -20.58 15.48 12.72
CA GLN A 354 -20.29 14.31 11.88
C GLN A 354 -19.00 14.45 11.07
N TYR A 355 -18.61 15.64 10.66
CA TYR A 355 -17.32 15.87 10.00
C TYR A 355 -16.15 15.35 10.85
N TRP A 356 -16.12 15.72 12.11
CA TRP A 356 -15.06 15.36 13.06
C TRP A 356 -15.16 13.90 13.53
N GLN A 357 -16.38 13.39 13.73
CA GLN A 357 -16.60 11.99 14.09
C GLN A 357 -16.09 11.05 12.99
N ARG A 358 -16.35 11.36 11.72
CA ARG A 358 -15.88 10.57 10.57
C ARG A 358 -14.37 10.66 10.39
N HIS A 359 -13.74 11.82 10.63
CA HIS A 359 -12.28 11.93 10.68
C HIS A 359 -11.71 11.03 11.79
N LYS A 360 -12.25 11.07 12.98
CA LYS A 360 -11.83 10.21 14.09
C LYS A 360 -11.97 8.73 13.75
N ALA A 361 -13.07 8.32 13.12
CA ALA A 361 -13.27 6.94 12.69
C ALA A 361 -12.25 6.50 11.63
N ALA A 362 -12.01 7.29 10.59
CA ALA A 362 -11.03 6.99 9.56
C ALA A 362 -9.59 6.92 10.11
N LEU A 363 -9.21 7.87 10.96
CA LEU A 363 -7.88 7.92 11.58
C LEU A 363 -7.68 6.81 12.62
N SER A 364 -8.75 6.36 13.29
CA SER A 364 -8.69 5.19 14.18
C SER A 364 -8.43 3.90 13.40
N PHE A 365 -9.05 3.74 12.21
CA PHE A 365 -8.77 2.60 11.34
C PHE A 365 -7.32 2.61 10.86
N LEU A 366 -6.80 3.80 10.48
CA LEU A 366 -5.39 3.97 10.14
C LEU A 366 -4.49 3.52 11.31
N ALA A 367 -4.78 3.97 12.55
CA ALA A 367 -4.02 3.57 13.74
C ALA A 367 -4.13 2.08 14.07
N ALA A 368 -5.24 1.42 13.71
CA ALA A 368 -5.44 -0.01 13.91
C ALA A 368 -4.87 -0.88 12.79
N TYR A 369 -4.35 -0.30 11.72
CA TYR A 369 -3.87 -1.03 10.55
C TYR A 369 -2.60 -1.86 10.85
N THR A 370 -2.50 -3.08 10.28
CA THR A 370 -1.30 -3.92 10.39
C THR A 370 -0.27 -3.52 9.33
N GLY A 371 0.92 -3.12 9.74
CA GLY A 371 1.98 -2.61 8.87
C GLY A 371 2.27 -1.12 9.09
N PRO A 372 3.17 -0.51 8.32
CA PRO A 372 3.46 0.92 8.37
C PRO A 372 2.24 1.76 7.97
N ILE A 373 2.17 2.98 8.47
CA ILE A 373 1.12 3.94 8.13
C ILE A 373 1.72 5.30 7.77
N THR A 374 1.00 6.03 6.93
CA THR A 374 1.37 7.39 6.52
C THR A 374 0.22 8.35 6.78
N LEU A 375 0.52 9.45 7.47
CA LEU A 375 -0.36 10.57 7.76
C LEU A 375 0.08 11.75 6.90
N TYR A 376 -0.78 12.25 6.04
CA TYR A 376 -0.50 13.43 5.23
C TYR A 376 -0.71 14.70 6.07
N TYR A 377 0.19 15.69 5.97
CA TYR A 377 0.05 16.94 6.74
C TYR A 377 -1.32 17.56 6.54
N GLY A 378 -1.94 17.95 7.64
CA GLY A 378 -3.30 18.47 7.67
C GLY A 378 -4.39 17.43 7.97
N ASP A 379 -4.14 16.11 7.79
CA ASP A 379 -5.10 15.07 8.16
C ASP A 379 -5.35 15.09 9.67
N GLU A 380 -4.32 15.38 10.48
CA GLU A 380 -4.38 15.44 11.95
C GLU A 380 -5.21 16.58 12.49
N ILE A 381 -5.54 17.54 11.64
CA ILE A 381 -6.39 18.70 11.99
C ILE A 381 -7.69 18.75 11.18
N GLY A 382 -7.96 17.69 10.41
CA GLY A 382 -9.14 17.65 9.53
C GLY A 382 -9.14 18.78 8.50
N ASP A 383 -7.97 19.03 7.88
CA ASP A 383 -7.83 20.11 6.90
C ASP A 383 -8.69 19.84 5.66
N GLN A 384 -9.11 20.90 5.04
CA GLN A 384 -9.91 20.92 3.82
C GLN A 384 -9.60 22.20 3.04
N VAL A 385 -9.92 22.19 1.76
CA VAL A 385 -9.81 23.36 0.90
C VAL A 385 -11.07 24.19 1.04
N GLU A 386 -10.92 25.42 1.53
CA GLU A 386 -12.04 26.33 1.67
C GLU A 386 -12.72 26.57 0.32
N HIS A 387 -14.05 26.42 0.28
CA HIS A 387 -14.87 26.51 -0.93
C HIS A 387 -14.46 25.51 -2.02
N PHE A 388 -14.17 24.27 -1.62
CA PHE A 388 -13.76 23.18 -2.51
C PHE A 388 -14.67 23.01 -3.72
N ALA A 389 -16.00 22.95 -3.51
CA ALA A 389 -16.99 22.75 -4.56
C ALA A 389 -16.97 23.87 -5.63
N ASP A 390 -16.59 25.09 -5.23
CA ASP A 390 -16.50 26.24 -6.14
C ASP A 390 -15.20 26.25 -6.94
N LYS A 391 -14.16 25.56 -6.46
CA LYS A 391 -12.81 25.54 -7.05
C LYS A 391 -12.61 24.38 -8.01
N VAL A 392 -13.27 23.25 -7.79
CA VAL A 392 -13.13 22.02 -8.57
C VAL A 392 -14.34 21.85 -9.46
N SER A 393 -14.40 22.56 -10.58
CA SER A 393 -15.49 22.42 -11.54
C SER A 393 -15.00 22.59 -12.99
N GLY A 394 -15.16 21.54 -13.80
CA GLY A 394 -15.03 21.60 -15.24
C GLY A 394 -13.69 22.15 -15.76
N ASP A 395 -13.75 22.99 -16.80
CA ASP A 395 -12.56 23.56 -17.45
C ASP A 395 -11.71 24.47 -16.55
N ILE A 396 -12.26 24.97 -15.47
CA ILE A 396 -11.56 25.82 -14.48
C ILE A 396 -10.45 25.02 -13.78
N CYS A 397 -10.69 23.76 -13.52
CA CYS A 397 -9.71 22.84 -12.95
C CYS A 397 -8.40 22.83 -13.77
N ALA A 398 -8.48 22.67 -15.08
CA ALA A 398 -7.29 22.67 -15.95
C ALA A 398 -6.60 24.06 -15.99
N ILE A 399 -7.37 25.14 -16.00
CA ILE A 399 -6.85 26.52 -16.13
C ILE A 399 -6.22 27.00 -14.82
N GLN A 400 -6.86 26.74 -13.67
CA GLN A 400 -6.40 27.21 -12.36
C GLN A 400 -5.50 26.19 -11.64
N GLY A 401 -5.34 24.97 -12.18
CA GLY A 401 -4.56 23.92 -11.56
C GLY A 401 -5.16 23.37 -10.28
N LEU A 402 -6.47 23.34 -10.19
CA LEU A 402 -7.24 22.88 -9.03
C LEU A 402 -7.96 21.56 -9.31
N CYS A 403 -7.36 20.72 -10.18
CA CYS A 403 -7.81 19.35 -10.39
C CYS A 403 -7.61 18.50 -9.13
N ASP A 404 -8.28 17.36 -9.04
CA ASP A 404 -8.27 16.49 -7.87
C ASP A 404 -6.86 16.20 -7.33
N ASP A 405 -5.90 15.97 -8.24
CA ASP A 405 -4.49 15.70 -7.95
C ASP A 405 -3.68 16.93 -7.45
N HIS A 406 -4.28 18.12 -7.42
CA HIS A 406 -3.61 19.33 -6.97
C HIS A 406 -4.33 20.05 -5.82
N VAL A 407 -5.61 19.74 -5.62
CA VAL A 407 -6.42 20.45 -4.62
C VAL A 407 -5.94 20.15 -3.18
N ALA A 408 -5.40 18.99 -2.94
CA ALA A 408 -4.88 18.59 -1.63
C ALA A 408 -3.56 19.29 -1.23
N ARG A 409 -2.97 20.08 -2.12
CA ARG A 409 -1.69 20.78 -1.91
C ARG A 409 -1.87 22.14 -1.25
N SER A 410 -2.78 22.25 -0.28
CA SER A 410 -3.01 23.46 0.51
C SER A 410 -1.83 23.75 1.44
N SER A 411 -1.62 25.06 1.78
CA SER A 411 -0.54 25.47 2.70
C SER A 411 -0.65 24.79 4.06
N GLY A 412 0.49 24.37 4.61
CA GLY A 412 0.57 23.71 5.92
C GLY A 412 0.11 24.62 7.06
N LYS A 413 -0.77 24.10 7.91
CA LYS A 413 -1.32 24.79 9.09
C LYS A 413 -0.74 24.20 10.36
N ILE A 414 0.44 24.65 10.74
CA ILE A 414 1.20 24.15 11.90
C ILE A 414 0.97 25.07 13.09
N ASP A 415 0.34 24.53 14.15
CA ASP A 415 -0.02 25.30 15.34
C ASP A 415 1.22 25.92 16.01
N GLY A 416 1.18 27.22 16.20
CA GLY A 416 2.29 27.98 16.78
C GLY A 416 3.45 28.30 15.84
N VAL A 417 3.41 27.85 14.57
CA VAL A 417 4.41 28.13 13.53
C VAL A 417 3.77 28.93 12.40
N SER A 418 2.91 28.33 11.60
CA SER A 418 2.25 28.97 10.45
C SER A 418 0.77 29.28 10.68
N ALA A 419 0.15 28.75 11.74
CA ALA A 419 -1.27 28.91 12.01
C ALA A 419 -1.60 28.91 13.51
N THR A 420 -2.85 29.28 13.82
CA THR A 420 -3.47 29.05 15.12
C THR A 420 -4.70 28.17 14.91
N LEU A 421 -4.68 26.97 15.46
CA LEU A 421 -5.77 26.01 15.32
C LEU A 421 -7.00 26.41 16.13
N ASN A 422 -8.19 26.12 15.62
CA ASN A 422 -9.43 26.25 16.37
C ASN A 422 -9.62 25.07 17.35
N ALA A 423 -10.69 25.11 18.16
CA ALA A 423 -10.92 24.11 19.20
C ALA A 423 -11.14 22.69 18.64
N ARG A 424 -11.87 22.55 17.52
CA ARG A 424 -12.14 21.24 16.88
C ARG A 424 -10.89 20.66 16.24
N GLN A 425 -10.05 21.49 15.62
CA GLN A 425 -8.75 21.09 15.06
C GLN A 425 -7.80 20.61 16.17
N ARG A 426 -7.72 21.34 17.28
CA ARG A 426 -6.92 20.90 18.44
C ARG A 426 -7.43 19.59 19.05
N ASP A 427 -8.74 19.40 19.13
CA ASP A 427 -9.35 18.17 19.63
C ASP A 427 -8.99 16.97 18.72
N LEU A 428 -9.11 17.14 17.40
CA LEU A 428 -8.71 16.07 16.47
C LEU A 428 -7.21 15.79 16.53
N LYS A 429 -6.36 16.84 16.60
CA LYS A 429 -4.91 16.69 16.77
C LYS A 429 -4.57 15.90 18.04
N ALA A 430 -5.22 16.23 19.16
CA ALA A 430 -5.03 15.51 20.43
C ALA A 430 -5.43 14.03 20.30
N TYR A 431 -6.55 13.75 19.64
CA TYR A 431 -6.99 12.39 19.36
C TYR A 431 -5.99 11.62 18.50
N VAL A 432 -5.44 12.21 17.43
CA VAL A 432 -4.40 11.61 16.61
C VAL A 432 -3.14 11.31 17.42
N THR A 433 -2.70 12.25 18.26
CA THR A 433 -1.55 12.06 19.15
C THR A 433 -1.76 10.85 20.09
N GLU A 434 -2.96 10.74 20.66
CA GLU A 434 -3.33 9.60 21.50
C GLU A 434 -3.30 8.28 20.72
N LEU A 435 -3.89 8.26 19.51
CA LEU A 435 -3.87 7.09 18.63
C LEU A 435 -2.43 6.65 18.28
N MET A 436 -1.55 7.57 17.93
CA MET A 436 -0.16 7.24 17.55
C MET A 436 0.63 6.75 18.78
N THR A 437 0.38 7.33 19.95
CA THR A 437 1.00 6.89 21.22
C THR A 437 0.53 5.50 21.61
N MET A 438 -0.77 5.25 21.57
CA MET A 438 -1.37 3.94 21.84
C MET A 438 -0.84 2.88 20.86
N ARG A 439 -0.82 3.18 19.55
CA ARG A 439 -0.26 2.27 18.54
C ARG A 439 1.19 1.94 18.84
N SER A 440 2.00 2.92 19.24
CA SER A 440 3.41 2.70 19.63
C SER A 440 3.58 1.75 20.81
N ALA A 441 2.66 1.81 21.77
CA ALA A 441 2.68 1.02 23.00
C ALA A 441 2.15 -0.42 22.80
N HIS A 442 1.41 -0.68 21.72
CA HIS A 442 0.72 -1.95 21.47
C HIS A 442 1.16 -2.59 20.15
N PRO A 443 2.19 -3.47 20.17
CA PRO A 443 2.65 -4.22 18.98
C PRO A 443 1.54 -5.00 18.27
N ALA A 444 0.52 -5.46 18.99
CA ALA A 444 -0.66 -6.10 18.40
C ALA A 444 -1.28 -5.25 17.28
N LEU A 445 -1.24 -3.91 17.37
CA LEU A 445 -1.88 -3.02 16.38
C LEU A 445 -1.12 -2.97 15.05
N TYR A 446 0.23 -3.04 15.05
CA TYR A 446 1.01 -2.84 13.85
C TYR A 446 1.68 -4.08 13.28
N GLN A 447 1.84 -5.14 14.07
CA GLN A 447 2.42 -6.41 13.61
C GLN A 447 1.65 -7.64 14.09
N GLY A 448 0.55 -7.45 14.85
CA GLY A 448 -0.24 -8.55 15.38
C GLY A 448 -1.00 -9.31 14.29
N GLU A 449 -1.14 -10.61 14.51
CA GLU A 449 -2.01 -11.46 13.71
C GLU A 449 -3.45 -10.97 13.82
N ARG A 450 -4.12 -10.83 12.67
CA ARG A 450 -5.46 -10.28 12.55
C ARG A 450 -6.51 -11.38 12.44
N LEU A 451 -7.56 -11.30 13.25
CA LEU A 451 -8.79 -12.07 13.10
C LEU A 451 -9.98 -11.12 12.99
N ASN A 452 -10.69 -11.14 11.85
CA ASN A 452 -11.96 -10.42 11.74
C ASN A 452 -13.05 -11.15 12.55
N ILE A 453 -13.64 -10.47 13.53
CA ILE A 453 -14.67 -11.00 14.44
C ILE A 453 -16.05 -10.75 13.87
N VAL A 454 -16.33 -9.49 13.51
CA VAL A 454 -17.61 -9.05 12.95
C VAL A 454 -17.34 -8.00 11.88
N ALA A 455 -17.94 -8.16 10.71
CA ALA A 455 -18.01 -7.13 9.70
C ALA A 455 -19.39 -7.17 9.02
N ASN A 456 -20.10 -6.06 9.07
CA ASN A 456 -21.39 -5.88 8.44
C ASN A 456 -21.61 -4.41 8.06
N ASP A 457 -22.80 -4.04 7.62
CA ASP A 457 -23.09 -2.67 7.17
C ASP A 457 -22.91 -1.60 8.26
N LYS A 458 -22.88 -2.00 9.54
CA LYS A 458 -22.91 -1.05 10.68
C LYS A 458 -21.63 -1.01 11.48
N VAL A 459 -20.83 -2.07 11.43
CA VAL A 459 -19.67 -2.20 12.32
C VAL A 459 -18.58 -3.06 11.67
N TYR A 460 -17.34 -2.72 12.04
CA TYR A 460 -16.16 -3.53 11.77
C TYR A 460 -15.46 -3.84 13.09
N VAL A 461 -15.14 -5.11 13.34
CA VAL A 461 -14.46 -5.58 14.55
C VAL A 461 -13.36 -6.55 14.18
N ASP A 462 -12.15 -6.20 14.54
CA ASP A 462 -10.96 -7.05 14.43
C ASP A 462 -10.36 -7.33 15.80
N ARG A 463 -9.92 -8.56 16.01
CA ARG A 463 -8.99 -8.91 17.07
C ARG A 463 -7.60 -9.02 16.48
N LYS A 464 -6.63 -8.44 17.19
CA LYS A 464 -5.20 -8.48 16.83
C LYS A 464 -4.39 -8.97 18.02
N GLN A 465 -3.39 -9.79 17.78
CA GLN A 465 -2.51 -10.29 18.83
C GLN A 465 -1.07 -10.39 18.38
N GLN A 466 -0.18 -9.91 19.24
CA GLN A 466 1.24 -10.16 19.18
C GLN A 466 1.69 -10.64 20.58
N ASP A 467 2.10 -11.88 20.67
CA ASP A 467 2.47 -12.52 21.95
C ASP A 467 1.35 -12.39 23.02
N GLN A 468 1.60 -11.72 24.13
CA GLN A 468 0.63 -11.45 25.19
C GLN A 468 -0.13 -10.13 25.02
N ASP A 469 0.21 -9.32 24.01
CA ASP A 469 -0.53 -8.11 23.68
C ASP A 469 -1.67 -8.48 22.71
N ALA A 470 -2.91 -8.31 23.20
CA ALA A 470 -4.10 -8.62 22.42
C ALA A 470 -5.11 -7.47 22.52
N VAL A 471 -5.50 -6.94 21.38
CA VAL A 471 -6.39 -5.78 21.26
C VAL A 471 -7.55 -6.11 20.31
N VAL A 472 -8.75 -5.76 20.71
CA VAL A 472 -9.95 -5.75 19.87
C VAL A 472 -10.17 -4.32 19.40
N TYR A 473 -10.00 -4.08 18.13
CA TYR A 473 -10.40 -2.83 17.49
C TYR A 473 -11.81 -2.95 16.95
N LEU A 474 -12.66 -1.97 17.26
CA LEU A 474 -14.02 -1.89 16.73
C LEU A 474 -14.36 -0.46 16.35
N VAL A 475 -15.09 -0.31 15.25
CA VAL A 475 -15.54 0.98 14.75
C VAL A 475 -16.94 0.90 14.18
N SER A 476 -17.80 1.88 14.55
CA SER A 476 -19.11 2.07 13.94
C SER A 476 -18.98 2.71 12.57
N THR A 477 -19.62 2.14 11.56
CA THR A 477 -19.69 2.69 10.20
C THR A 477 -21.01 3.41 9.90
N THR A 478 -21.83 3.66 10.92
CA THR A 478 -23.13 4.34 10.86
C THR A 478 -23.20 5.46 11.91
N ASP A 479 -24.13 6.38 11.75
CA ASP A 479 -24.43 7.45 12.70
C ASP A 479 -25.26 7.00 13.92
N ALA A 480 -25.85 5.81 13.86
CA ALA A 480 -26.69 5.27 14.93
C ALA A 480 -25.84 4.64 16.05
N SER A 481 -26.22 4.91 17.30
CA SER A 481 -25.67 4.18 18.44
C SER A 481 -26.16 2.73 18.45
N GLN A 482 -25.29 1.81 18.85
CA GLN A 482 -25.55 0.39 18.91
C GLN A 482 -24.89 -0.28 20.12
N GLN A 483 -25.32 -1.48 20.46
CA GLN A 483 -24.66 -2.31 21.46
C GLN A 483 -24.18 -3.59 20.78
N LEU A 484 -22.91 -3.90 20.96
CA LEU A 484 -22.30 -5.12 20.41
C LEU A 484 -22.21 -6.16 21.51
N ALA A 485 -22.71 -7.36 21.20
CA ALA A 485 -22.45 -8.55 21.99
C ALA A 485 -21.25 -9.27 21.40
N LEU A 486 -20.14 -9.36 22.14
CA LEU A 486 -18.92 -10.01 21.73
C LEU A 486 -18.71 -11.26 22.57
N GLU A 487 -18.52 -12.41 21.93
CA GLU A 487 -18.31 -13.68 22.62
C GLU A 487 -16.86 -13.84 23.07
N ALA A 488 -16.66 -14.14 24.35
CA ALA A 488 -15.34 -14.29 24.96
C ALA A 488 -14.53 -15.42 24.32
N GLU A 489 -15.17 -16.51 23.96
CA GLU A 489 -14.55 -17.65 23.29
C GLU A 489 -14.02 -17.25 21.90
N THR A 490 -14.79 -16.51 21.11
CA THR A 490 -14.40 -16.01 19.80
C THR A 490 -13.25 -14.99 19.90
N LEU A 491 -13.28 -14.14 20.96
CA LEU A 491 -12.21 -13.20 21.22
C LEU A 491 -10.94 -13.85 21.81
N GLY A 492 -11.03 -15.09 22.31
CA GLY A 492 -9.95 -15.68 23.07
C GLY A 492 -9.66 -14.89 24.35
N SER A 493 -10.71 -14.61 25.13
CA SER A 493 -10.61 -13.84 26.36
C SER A 493 -11.17 -14.60 27.55
N ALA A 494 -10.41 -14.65 28.66
CA ALA A 494 -10.80 -15.27 29.90
C ALA A 494 -11.04 -14.24 31.05
N GLY A 495 -10.97 -12.97 30.78
CA GLY A 495 -11.12 -11.87 31.74
C GLY A 495 -11.85 -10.68 31.15
N ASP A 496 -11.80 -9.54 31.83
CA ASP A 496 -12.41 -8.29 31.35
C ASP A 496 -11.72 -7.78 30.08
N LEU A 497 -12.45 -7.00 29.29
CA LEU A 497 -11.89 -6.08 28.30
C LEU A 497 -11.67 -4.71 28.93
N MET A 498 -10.63 -4.00 28.51
CA MET A 498 -10.32 -2.66 29.00
C MET A 498 -10.07 -1.72 27.82
N ASP A 499 -10.86 -0.67 27.71
CA ASP A 499 -10.68 0.38 26.70
C ASP A 499 -9.35 1.13 26.96
N LEU A 500 -8.50 1.18 25.96
CA LEU A 500 -7.15 1.75 26.06
C LEU A 500 -7.15 3.29 26.16
N GLN A 501 -8.20 3.94 25.67
CA GLN A 501 -8.32 5.39 25.70
C GLN A 501 -8.97 5.89 26.99
N SER A 502 -10.12 5.31 27.37
CA SER A 502 -10.89 5.76 28.52
C SER A 502 -10.54 5.02 29.83
N GLY A 503 -9.93 3.84 29.75
CA GLY A 503 -9.74 2.93 30.90
C GLY A 503 -11.03 2.23 31.34
N GLU A 504 -12.15 2.41 30.65
CA GLU A 504 -13.40 1.73 30.92
C GLU A 504 -13.25 0.22 30.84
N ARG A 505 -13.88 -0.49 31.78
CA ARG A 505 -13.84 -1.96 31.79
C ARG A 505 -15.19 -2.54 31.38
N PHE A 506 -15.13 -3.55 30.53
CA PHE A 506 -16.28 -4.36 30.12
C PHE A 506 -16.13 -5.74 30.75
N PRO A 507 -16.91 -6.06 31.80
CA PRO A 507 -16.80 -7.32 32.52
C PRO A 507 -17.32 -8.47 31.67
N LEU A 508 -16.67 -9.63 31.80
CA LEU A 508 -17.18 -10.87 31.25
C LEU A 508 -18.44 -11.32 32.00
N SER A 509 -19.56 -11.43 31.29
CA SER A 509 -20.84 -11.89 31.84
C SER A 509 -21.45 -12.97 30.99
N SER A 510 -21.63 -14.17 31.57
CA SER A 510 -22.25 -15.33 30.89
C SER A 510 -21.58 -15.65 29.52
N GLY A 511 -20.28 -15.50 29.41
CA GLY A 511 -19.54 -15.78 28.19
C GLY A 511 -19.50 -14.63 27.16
N HIS A 512 -20.10 -13.49 27.47
CA HIS A 512 -20.21 -12.35 26.54
C HIS A 512 -19.77 -11.03 27.17
N TYR A 513 -19.40 -10.08 26.30
CA TYR A 513 -19.22 -8.68 26.62
C TYR A 513 -20.32 -7.88 25.95
N THR A 514 -20.83 -6.85 26.61
CA THR A 514 -21.73 -5.87 26.03
C THR A 514 -20.96 -4.55 25.88
N VAL A 515 -20.69 -4.11 24.68
CA VAL A 515 -19.92 -2.91 24.38
C VAL A 515 -20.83 -1.90 23.67
N PRO A 516 -21.12 -0.76 24.31
CA PRO A 516 -21.82 0.35 23.65
C PRO A 516 -20.90 1.03 22.65
N LEU A 517 -21.45 1.45 21.50
CA LEU A 517 -20.73 2.14 20.45
C LEU A 517 -21.63 3.22 19.86
N ASN A 518 -21.20 4.47 19.94
CA ASN A 518 -21.92 5.59 19.34
C ASN A 518 -21.70 5.63 17.81
N GLY A 519 -22.41 6.52 17.14
CA GLY A 519 -22.21 6.73 15.71
C GLY A 519 -20.78 7.15 15.39
N PHE A 520 -20.16 6.47 14.44
CA PHE A 520 -18.75 6.66 14.01
C PHE A 520 -17.72 6.62 15.15
N GLU A 521 -18.08 6.07 16.31
CA GLU A 521 -17.15 5.85 17.42
C GLU A 521 -16.24 4.64 17.11
N ALA A 522 -14.98 4.74 17.52
CA ALA A 522 -14.04 3.64 17.56
C ALA A 522 -13.61 3.35 18.99
N ARG A 523 -13.31 2.09 19.30
CA ARG A 523 -12.75 1.66 20.57
C ARG A 523 -11.60 0.68 20.35
N PHE A 524 -10.65 0.71 21.28
CA PHE A 524 -9.50 -0.18 21.32
C PHE A 524 -9.51 -0.91 22.66
N LEU A 525 -9.98 -2.13 22.66
CA LEU A 525 -10.19 -2.89 23.90
C LEU A 525 -9.06 -3.90 24.09
N ARG A 526 -8.23 -3.68 25.10
CA ARG A 526 -7.22 -4.66 25.51
C ARG A 526 -7.89 -5.88 26.14
N ILE A 527 -7.49 -7.07 25.72
CA ILE A 527 -7.87 -8.32 26.39
C ILE A 527 -6.95 -8.50 27.61
N VAL A 528 -7.50 -8.40 28.81
CA VAL A 528 -6.71 -8.42 30.05
C VAL A 528 -6.11 -9.81 30.32
N SER A 529 -6.82 -10.86 29.93
CA SER A 529 -6.37 -12.25 30.08
C SER A 529 -6.56 -12.99 28.74
N PRO A 530 -5.64 -12.81 27.78
CA PRO A 530 -5.75 -13.45 26.47
C PRO A 530 -5.50 -14.95 26.60
N VAL A 531 -6.35 -15.73 25.91
CA VAL A 531 -6.20 -17.17 25.70
C VAL A 531 -6.31 -17.45 24.20
N GLN A 532 -5.95 -18.66 23.76
CA GLN A 532 -6.18 -19.03 22.36
C GLN A 532 -7.68 -18.94 22.03
N PRO A 533 -8.06 -18.23 20.96
CA PRO A 533 -9.44 -18.22 20.50
C PRO A 533 -9.84 -19.63 20.09
N ALA A 534 -11.11 -19.99 20.32
CA ALA A 534 -11.67 -21.26 19.87
C ALA A 534 -11.80 -21.38 18.35
N VAL A 535 -11.67 -20.28 17.65
CA VAL A 535 -11.71 -20.20 16.18
C VAL A 535 -10.36 -20.59 15.62
N ASP A 536 -10.31 -21.63 14.82
CA ASP A 536 -9.13 -21.97 14.02
C ASP A 536 -8.87 -20.85 13.01
N LEU A 537 -7.88 -20.00 13.31
CA LEU A 537 -7.45 -18.89 12.45
C LEU A 537 -7.00 -19.38 11.08
N THR A 538 -6.49 -20.62 11.00
CA THR A 538 -6.07 -21.24 9.75
C THR A 538 -7.27 -21.69 8.92
N ALA A 539 -8.36 -22.14 9.54
CA ALA A 539 -9.56 -22.62 8.84
C ALA A 539 -10.30 -21.46 8.11
N LYS A 540 -10.36 -20.26 8.71
CA LYS A 540 -10.95 -19.08 8.02
C LYS A 540 -10.01 -18.48 6.97
N ALA A 541 -8.69 -18.62 7.15
CA ALA A 541 -7.69 -18.25 6.14
C ALA A 541 -7.73 -19.21 4.93
N LEU A 542 -8.12 -20.45 5.12
CA LEU A 542 -8.12 -21.49 4.09
C LEU A 542 -9.40 -21.61 3.29
N THR A 543 -10.49 -20.93 3.64
CA THR A 543 -11.73 -20.96 2.86
C THR A 543 -11.71 -20.06 1.63
N VAL A 544 -10.59 -19.40 1.32
CA VAL A 544 -10.28 -18.85 -0.02
C VAL A 544 -9.12 -19.60 -0.65
N THR A 545 -8.86 -20.80 -0.27
CA THR A 545 -8.20 -21.74 -1.17
C THR A 545 -9.18 -21.97 -2.32
N GLY A 546 -8.90 -21.36 -3.45
CA GLY A 546 -9.66 -21.49 -4.69
C GLY A 546 -9.67 -22.89 -5.29
N THR A 547 -9.86 -23.91 -4.47
CA THR A 547 -10.40 -25.21 -4.83
C THR A 547 -11.92 -25.20 -4.76
N GLY A 548 -12.54 -24.02 -4.65
CA GLY A 548 -13.97 -23.86 -4.76
C GLY A 548 -14.50 -24.34 -6.11
N ILE A 549 -15.78 -24.30 -6.25
CA ILE A 549 -16.51 -24.67 -7.48
C ILE A 549 -15.88 -24.12 -8.77
N MET A 550 -15.19 -22.95 -8.72
CA MET A 550 -14.50 -22.35 -9.87
C MET A 550 -13.26 -23.11 -10.33
N ALA A 551 -12.52 -23.77 -9.44
CA ALA A 551 -11.33 -24.54 -9.80
C ALA A 551 -11.64 -25.97 -10.26
N LYS A 552 -12.85 -26.43 -10.01
CA LYS A 552 -13.26 -27.80 -10.28
C LYS A 552 -13.60 -28.00 -11.75
N CYS A 553 -12.90 -28.88 -12.44
CA CYS A 553 -13.03 -29.12 -13.89
C CYS A 553 -14.27 -29.93 -14.30
N ASP A 554 -14.86 -30.64 -13.39
CA ASP A 554 -15.95 -31.62 -13.64
C ASP A 554 -17.28 -31.20 -13.02
N ASN A 555 -17.52 -29.91 -12.77
CA ASN A 555 -18.84 -29.46 -12.31
C ASN A 555 -19.93 -29.85 -13.31
N PRO A 556 -21.02 -30.45 -12.85
CA PRO A 556 -22.11 -30.89 -13.73
C PRO A 556 -22.75 -29.67 -14.40
N THR A 557 -23.11 -29.82 -15.68
CA THR A 557 -23.95 -28.85 -16.38
C THR A 557 -25.38 -28.98 -15.93
N VAL A 558 -26.04 -27.86 -15.63
CA VAL A 558 -27.45 -27.81 -15.26
C VAL A 558 -28.31 -27.31 -16.42
N ASN A 559 -29.57 -27.76 -16.50
CA ASN A 559 -30.51 -27.35 -17.55
C ASN A 559 -31.26 -26.03 -17.21
N GLU A 560 -30.83 -25.34 -16.17
CA GLU A 560 -31.39 -24.05 -15.76
C GLU A 560 -30.77 -22.93 -16.58
N GLN A 561 -31.49 -21.82 -16.73
CA GLN A 561 -30.98 -20.64 -17.36
C GLN A 561 -30.25 -19.81 -16.30
N GLY A 562 -28.97 -19.52 -16.54
CA GLY A 562 -28.18 -18.65 -15.68
C GLY A 562 -28.46 -17.14 -15.89
N PRO A 563 -27.84 -16.28 -15.09
CA PRO A 563 -28.09 -14.82 -15.12
C PRO A 563 -27.69 -14.14 -16.43
N VAL A 564 -26.85 -14.75 -17.26
CA VAL A 564 -26.48 -14.24 -18.59
C VAL A 564 -27.25 -14.99 -19.66
N SER A 565 -28.07 -14.25 -20.42
CA SER A 565 -29.00 -14.83 -21.40
C SER A 565 -28.35 -15.33 -22.69
N LYS A 566 -27.14 -14.84 -23.02
CA LYS A 566 -26.38 -15.21 -24.24
C LYS A 566 -25.28 -16.20 -23.93
N SER A 567 -25.00 -17.11 -24.88
CA SER A 567 -23.85 -17.99 -24.81
C SER A 567 -22.54 -17.17 -24.84
N LEU A 568 -21.69 -17.44 -23.86
CA LEU A 568 -20.35 -16.84 -23.75
C LEU A 568 -19.28 -17.81 -24.23
N TYR A 569 -18.18 -17.26 -24.71
CA TYR A 569 -17.01 -17.97 -25.19
C TYR A 569 -15.74 -17.34 -24.63
N VAL A 570 -14.72 -18.15 -24.35
CA VAL A 570 -13.36 -17.63 -24.16
C VAL A 570 -12.71 -17.46 -25.53
N VAL A 571 -12.45 -16.23 -25.92
CA VAL A 571 -11.86 -15.87 -27.22
C VAL A 571 -10.58 -15.11 -27.00
N GLY A 572 -9.57 -15.41 -27.81
CA GLY A 572 -8.24 -14.80 -27.63
C GLY A 572 -7.27 -15.25 -28.71
N ASP A 573 -6.00 -14.89 -28.54
CA ASP A 573 -4.91 -15.26 -29.46
C ASP A 573 -4.40 -16.71 -29.27
N PHE A 574 -5.30 -17.61 -28.82
CA PHE A 574 -5.01 -19.03 -28.70
C PHE A 574 -4.64 -19.65 -30.04
N THR A 575 -3.71 -20.58 -30.03
CA THR A 575 -3.16 -21.24 -31.23
C THR A 575 -4.24 -21.92 -32.09
N ASP A 576 -5.27 -22.47 -31.44
CA ASP A 576 -6.35 -23.20 -32.12
C ASP A 576 -7.51 -22.30 -32.60
N SER A 577 -7.67 -21.09 -32.08
CA SER A 577 -8.87 -20.27 -32.33
C SER A 577 -8.58 -18.93 -32.93
N GLY A 578 -7.49 -18.23 -32.57
CA GLY A 578 -7.10 -16.95 -33.16
C GLY A 578 -8.24 -15.91 -33.17
N TRP A 579 -8.80 -15.54 -32.00
CA TRP A 579 -9.91 -14.59 -31.82
C TRP A 579 -11.24 -15.02 -32.46
N LYS A 580 -11.43 -16.33 -32.74
CA LYS A 580 -12.69 -16.87 -33.28
C LYS A 580 -13.48 -17.58 -32.18
N HIS A 581 -14.79 -17.41 -32.20
CA HIS A 581 -15.70 -18.14 -31.35
C HIS A 581 -15.78 -19.62 -31.81
N LYS A 582 -15.20 -20.52 -31.04
CA LYS A 582 -15.19 -21.96 -31.29
C LYS A 582 -16.15 -22.68 -30.33
N ASP A 583 -16.88 -23.67 -30.81
CA ASP A 583 -17.86 -24.36 -29.98
C ASP A 583 -17.21 -25.10 -28.79
N ASN A 584 -15.97 -25.60 -28.95
CA ASN A 584 -15.19 -26.17 -27.85
C ASN A 584 -14.69 -25.15 -26.81
N ARG A 585 -14.95 -23.86 -27.00
CA ARG A 585 -14.60 -22.74 -26.10
C ARG A 585 -15.85 -22.04 -25.55
N GLN A 586 -17.05 -22.66 -25.72
CA GLN A 586 -18.31 -22.15 -25.21
C GLN A 586 -18.47 -22.54 -23.75
N PHE A 587 -18.80 -21.56 -22.90
CA PHE A 587 -19.13 -21.77 -21.51
C PHE A 587 -20.47 -22.48 -21.36
N ALA A 588 -20.51 -23.44 -20.44
CA ALA A 588 -21.73 -24.07 -19.96
C ALA A 588 -22.09 -23.57 -18.56
N TYR A 589 -23.38 -23.35 -18.31
CA TYR A 589 -23.85 -22.96 -16.97
C TYR A 589 -23.80 -24.16 -16.03
N LYS A 590 -23.30 -23.94 -14.80
CA LYS A 590 -23.06 -24.98 -13.79
C LYS A 590 -23.92 -24.82 -12.53
N GLY A 591 -24.91 -23.92 -12.55
CA GLY A 591 -25.65 -23.53 -11.36
C GLY A 591 -24.88 -22.50 -10.52
N GLN A 592 -25.53 -21.91 -9.51
CA GLN A 592 -24.92 -20.96 -8.58
C GLN A 592 -24.17 -19.79 -9.29
N ASN A 593 -24.73 -19.30 -10.39
CA ASN A 593 -24.18 -18.23 -11.22
C ASN A 593 -22.78 -18.50 -11.83
N LEU A 594 -22.36 -19.76 -11.86
CA LEU A 594 -21.09 -20.21 -12.40
C LEU A 594 -21.23 -20.69 -13.85
N TYR A 595 -20.35 -20.19 -14.71
CA TYR A 595 -20.17 -20.64 -16.10
C TYR A 595 -18.77 -21.21 -16.26
N GLN A 596 -18.63 -22.36 -16.91
CA GLN A 596 -17.32 -23.01 -17.11
C GLN A 596 -17.17 -23.57 -18.52
N VAL A 597 -15.93 -23.53 -19.00
CA VAL A 597 -15.47 -24.28 -20.16
C VAL A 597 -14.10 -24.90 -19.86
N VAL A 598 -13.88 -26.12 -20.32
CA VAL A 598 -12.60 -26.81 -20.20
C VAL A 598 -11.94 -26.89 -21.57
N THR A 599 -10.70 -26.43 -21.67
CA THR A 599 -9.93 -26.38 -22.93
C THR A 599 -8.54 -26.98 -22.73
N ASN A 600 -7.89 -27.37 -23.84
CA ASN A 600 -6.50 -27.77 -23.84
C ASN A 600 -5.65 -26.61 -24.34
N GLU A 601 -4.72 -26.13 -23.50
CA GLU A 601 -3.91 -24.95 -23.80
C GLU A 601 -2.42 -25.29 -23.87
N GLN A 602 -1.68 -24.51 -24.63
CA GLN A 602 -0.23 -24.51 -24.60
C GLN A 602 0.29 -23.66 -23.44
N ALA A 603 1.53 -23.88 -23.02
CA ALA A 603 2.21 -22.94 -22.13
C ALA A 603 2.46 -21.61 -22.84
N GLY A 604 2.33 -20.50 -22.12
CA GLY A 604 2.60 -19.16 -22.68
C GLY A 604 1.66 -18.08 -22.16
N SER A 605 1.85 -16.88 -22.69
CA SER A 605 1.01 -15.73 -22.43
C SER A 605 -0.04 -15.56 -23.52
N PHE A 606 -1.25 -15.25 -23.12
CA PHE A 606 -2.42 -15.07 -23.99
C PHE A 606 -3.11 -13.74 -23.70
N ARG A 607 -3.68 -13.14 -24.75
CA ARG A 607 -4.66 -12.06 -24.62
C ARG A 607 -6.04 -12.60 -25.00
N LEU A 608 -7.03 -12.31 -24.19
CA LEU A 608 -8.34 -12.91 -24.36
C LEU A 608 -9.47 -12.02 -23.82
N GLN A 609 -10.68 -12.35 -24.21
CA GLN A 609 -11.92 -11.79 -23.65
C GLN A 609 -12.96 -12.92 -23.51
N TYR A 610 -14.02 -12.63 -22.75
CA TYR A 610 -15.15 -13.52 -22.56
C TYR A 610 -16.37 -12.87 -23.24
N ALA A 611 -16.77 -13.38 -24.38
CA ALA A 611 -17.73 -12.68 -25.21
C ALA A 611 -18.78 -13.60 -25.84
N SER A 612 -19.95 -13.03 -26.12
CA SER A 612 -20.96 -13.67 -27.00
C SER A 612 -20.53 -13.58 -28.48
N LYS A 613 -21.15 -14.38 -29.35
CA LYS A 613 -20.79 -14.42 -30.78
C LYS A 613 -20.89 -13.06 -31.49
N ASP A 614 -21.76 -12.20 -31.02
CA ASP A 614 -21.97 -10.85 -31.53
C ASP A 614 -21.21 -9.77 -30.73
N TRP A 615 -20.27 -10.18 -29.85
CA TRP A 615 -19.47 -9.32 -29.00
C TRP A 615 -20.27 -8.44 -28.02
N SER A 616 -21.54 -8.77 -27.75
CA SER A 616 -22.38 -8.06 -26.78
C SER A 616 -23.32 -9.02 -26.04
N PRO A 617 -23.08 -9.33 -24.74
CA PRO A 617 -22.06 -8.77 -23.87
C PRO A 617 -20.65 -9.30 -24.15
N GLN A 618 -19.66 -8.54 -23.69
CA GLN A 618 -18.28 -8.97 -23.56
C GLN A 618 -17.75 -8.56 -22.17
N TYR A 619 -16.85 -9.37 -21.63
CA TYR A 619 -16.27 -9.19 -20.31
C TYR A 619 -14.76 -9.35 -20.35
N THR A 620 -14.08 -8.72 -19.41
CA THR A 620 -12.62 -8.70 -19.32
C THR A 620 -12.16 -8.59 -17.86
N ALA A 621 -10.91 -8.94 -17.62
CA ALA A 621 -10.14 -8.55 -16.44
C ALA A 621 -9.00 -7.62 -16.89
N GLU A 622 -9.34 -6.52 -17.59
CA GLU A 622 -8.40 -5.57 -18.16
C GLU A 622 -7.40 -5.06 -17.11
N GLY A 623 -6.11 -4.99 -17.50
CA GLY A 623 -5.05 -4.53 -16.62
C GLY A 623 -4.57 -5.58 -15.61
N LEU A 624 -5.14 -6.79 -15.62
CA LEU A 624 -4.79 -7.89 -14.74
C LEU A 624 -4.25 -9.06 -15.56
N GLU A 625 -3.31 -9.81 -15.00
CA GLU A 625 -2.82 -11.07 -15.58
C GLU A 625 -3.42 -12.25 -14.80
N LEU A 626 -4.18 -13.10 -15.49
CA LEU A 626 -4.70 -14.32 -14.89
C LEU A 626 -3.59 -15.35 -14.74
N ARG A 627 -3.49 -15.93 -13.55
CA ARG A 627 -2.64 -17.07 -13.25
C ARG A 627 -3.49 -18.24 -12.74
N PRO A 628 -3.10 -19.49 -13.03
CA PRO A 628 -3.88 -20.64 -12.60
C PRO A 628 -4.13 -20.68 -11.08
N GLY A 629 -5.40 -20.87 -10.70
CA GLY A 629 -5.85 -20.95 -9.31
C GLY A 629 -6.17 -19.59 -8.66
N GLN A 630 -5.97 -18.48 -9.36
CA GLN A 630 -6.23 -17.13 -8.85
C GLN A 630 -7.62 -16.63 -9.28
N LYS A 631 -8.46 -16.25 -8.33
CA LYS A 631 -9.73 -15.56 -8.57
C LYS A 631 -9.45 -14.09 -8.85
N THR A 632 -9.94 -13.57 -9.98
CA THR A 632 -9.70 -12.21 -10.46
C THR A 632 -11.04 -11.52 -10.73
N PRO A 633 -11.22 -10.23 -10.41
CA PRO A 633 -12.43 -9.49 -10.73
C PRO A 633 -12.73 -9.49 -12.23
N LEU A 634 -14.01 -9.69 -12.58
CA LEU A 634 -14.53 -9.63 -13.94
C LEU A 634 -15.31 -8.34 -14.13
N THR A 635 -15.04 -7.61 -15.22
CA THR A 635 -15.70 -6.36 -15.55
C THR A 635 -16.31 -6.40 -16.95
N ALA A 636 -17.17 -5.43 -17.26
CA ALA A 636 -17.66 -5.24 -18.63
C ALA A 636 -16.50 -4.87 -19.56
N GLY A 637 -16.37 -5.57 -20.67
CA GLY A 637 -15.33 -5.38 -21.66
C GLY A 637 -15.77 -4.49 -22.84
N SER A 638 -14.80 -4.12 -23.66
CA SER A 638 -15.00 -3.45 -24.94
C SER A 638 -13.86 -3.78 -25.90
N TYR A 639 -13.95 -3.37 -27.16
CA TYR A 639 -12.89 -3.59 -28.13
C TYR A 639 -11.54 -3.03 -27.62
N GLY A 640 -10.51 -3.86 -27.72
CA GLY A 640 -9.14 -3.50 -27.28
C GLY A 640 -8.87 -3.60 -25.78
N LYS A 641 -9.86 -3.98 -24.99
CA LYS A 641 -9.71 -4.21 -23.53
C LYS A 641 -9.55 -5.69 -23.25
N ASP A 642 -8.33 -6.20 -23.43
CA ASP A 642 -8.05 -7.62 -23.33
C ASP A 642 -7.59 -8.00 -21.91
N THR A 643 -8.00 -9.20 -21.47
CA THR A 643 -7.44 -9.87 -20.31
C THR A 643 -6.11 -10.50 -20.70
N ALA A 644 -5.07 -10.32 -19.92
CA ALA A 644 -3.83 -11.11 -20.02
C ALA A 644 -3.97 -12.41 -19.23
N ALA A 645 -3.39 -13.50 -19.73
CA ALA A 645 -3.29 -14.77 -18.99
C ALA A 645 -1.92 -15.42 -19.22
N MET A 646 -1.31 -15.92 -18.13
CA MET A 646 -0.07 -16.66 -18.17
C MET A 646 -0.31 -18.10 -17.71
N LEU A 647 -0.11 -19.06 -18.61
CA LEU A 647 -0.19 -20.49 -18.32
C LEU A 647 1.23 -21.07 -18.27
N PRO A 648 1.70 -21.53 -17.12
CA PRO A 648 3.11 -21.93 -16.94
C PRO A 648 3.47 -23.23 -17.65
N GLU A 649 2.49 -24.06 -18.00
CA GLU A 649 2.69 -25.35 -18.66
C GLU A 649 1.51 -25.69 -19.60
N ALA A 650 1.78 -26.54 -20.58
CA ALA A 650 0.71 -27.05 -21.43
C ALA A 650 -0.17 -28.04 -20.66
N GLY A 651 -1.47 -28.04 -20.96
CA GLY A 651 -2.38 -28.98 -20.32
C GLY A 651 -3.85 -28.61 -20.46
N ARG A 652 -4.65 -29.32 -19.69
CA ARG A 652 -6.09 -29.11 -19.63
C ARG A 652 -6.41 -28.08 -18.56
N TYR A 653 -7.15 -27.04 -18.92
CA TYR A 653 -7.52 -25.94 -18.03
C TYR A 653 -9.03 -25.73 -18.01
N VAL A 654 -9.57 -25.38 -16.84
CA VAL A 654 -10.94 -24.88 -16.69
C VAL A 654 -10.90 -23.36 -16.58
N TRP A 655 -11.70 -22.71 -17.41
CA TRP A 655 -12.01 -21.28 -17.33
C TRP A 655 -13.35 -21.13 -16.65
N SER A 656 -13.45 -20.30 -15.64
CA SER A 656 -14.61 -20.13 -14.80
C SER A 656 -14.99 -18.66 -14.68
N LEU A 657 -16.27 -18.34 -14.91
CA LEU A 657 -16.84 -17.01 -14.72
C LEU A 657 -17.94 -17.08 -13.68
N THR A 658 -17.99 -16.12 -12.77
CA THR A 658 -19.13 -15.92 -11.87
C THR A 658 -19.80 -14.59 -12.13
N PHE A 659 -21.12 -14.56 -11.87
CA PHE A 659 -21.97 -13.39 -12.01
C PHE A 659 -22.81 -13.21 -10.74
N GLN A 660 -23.26 -11.99 -10.51
CA GLN A 660 -24.26 -11.69 -9.48
C GLN A 660 -25.65 -12.14 -9.95
N ASP A 661 -26.62 -12.26 -9.05
CA ASP A 661 -28.01 -12.66 -9.39
C ASP A 661 -28.68 -11.71 -10.39
N ASN A 662 -28.26 -10.46 -10.44
CA ASN A 662 -28.71 -9.44 -11.38
C ASN A 662 -27.99 -9.49 -12.75
N GLY A 663 -27.09 -10.46 -12.97
CA GLY A 663 -26.34 -10.64 -14.23
C GLY A 663 -25.11 -9.73 -14.38
N LEU A 664 -24.76 -8.96 -13.36
CA LEU A 664 -23.50 -8.21 -13.38
C LEU A 664 -22.29 -9.14 -13.22
N PRO A 665 -21.16 -8.86 -13.89
CA PRO A 665 -19.97 -9.67 -13.76
C PRO A 665 -19.41 -9.60 -12.32
N ASP A 666 -18.87 -10.72 -11.83
CA ASP A 666 -18.26 -10.85 -10.51
C ASP A 666 -16.79 -11.23 -10.63
N ALA A 667 -16.49 -12.43 -11.07
CA ALA A 667 -15.11 -12.88 -11.11
C ALA A 667 -14.80 -13.87 -12.24
N VAL A 668 -13.51 -13.98 -12.54
CA VAL A 668 -12.94 -15.00 -13.42
C VAL A 668 -11.83 -15.76 -12.73
N MET A 669 -11.68 -17.03 -13.07
CA MET A 669 -10.55 -17.88 -12.67
C MET A 669 -10.18 -18.82 -13.81
N VAL A 670 -8.89 -19.04 -13.99
CA VAL A 670 -8.38 -20.17 -14.77
C VAL A 670 -7.69 -21.15 -13.82
N SER A 671 -7.93 -22.45 -13.95
CA SER A 671 -7.27 -23.46 -13.12
C SER A 671 -6.86 -24.67 -13.96
N LYS A 672 -5.69 -25.26 -13.63
CA LYS A 672 -5.28 -26.50 -14.28
C LYS A 672 -6.13 -27.66 -13.79
N CYS A 673 -6.60 -28.47 -14.72
CA CYS A 673 -7.25 -29.75 -14.40
C CYS A 673 -6.19 -30.80 -14.09
N GLU A 674 -6.38 -31.54 -13.00
CA GLU A 674 -5.55 -32.70 -12.64
C GLU A 674 -5.77 -33.88 -13.59
#